data_36605fbb7a8eccec765f1daafb9dcdc7
#
_entry.id   36605fbb7a8eccec765f1daafb9dcdc7
#
_cell.length_a   1.000
_cell.length_b   1.000
_cell.length_c   1.000
_cell.angle_alpha   90.00
_cell.angle_beta   90.00
_cell.angle_gamma   90.00
#
_symmetry.space_group_name_H-M   'P 1'
#
loop_
_entity.id
_entity.type
_entity.pdbx_description
1 polymer ?
#
loop_
_entity_poly.entity_id
_entity_poly.type
_entity_poly.pdbx_seq_one_letter_code
_entity_poly.pdbx_strand_id
1 'polypeptide(L)'
;MHDPQLPGRRGFLRASVLGALTSALPVEATDAAEKPVAAPVFPQAPLAPQPFQFLPAGSIRPSGWLRRQLEIQANGLGGHVDETWPDLGPRSGWLGGDGESWERGPYFLDGLLPLAWQLDSPALKAKAQRFIDWTLEHPWPNGMFGPKSNDDWWPRMVMLKVLTQYQELTGDARVIPFMTRYFHYQLGALPARPLRDWGRMRWQDEVASVLWLYSRTHDAKLLELAALLKKQGYDWQGMFADFPFREKTDAKLVEAKGGKDAFMEDDGLQVHGVNVAQALKASPVWSLISRDADDRAAIRHQLEQLDRYHGLPNGMFSADEHLAGRSPSQGIELCAIVEAMYSLETALAITGDAALGDRIERIAYNALPAAFTDDMWAHQYDQQPNQVECSLHRRPWTTNGPEANLFGLDPHFGCCTANFHQGWPKLTASLWMACADGGLAATVYAPCHVSTTVRGTPIEIEQATDYPFRDDIAITLRPRSPVTFPLRLRVPAWCTTPSLRVNGKPVDSTPDQGFLTLEREWKPGDRVQLSLPATVVTEKGFNDSISLSRGPIVFSLPIGEAWVKWRKRGLTNDWQVYPTSSWNYAVKVRGDIERHPIAARPFGGAAPAVTLAVEGRLVAWKAEEGAADPVPASPAMEDEPGTVLHLVPYAGAKLRITSFPPLDA
;
A
#
# COMPACT_ATOMS: atom_id res chain seq x y z
N MET A 1 3.25 18.95 -64.58
CA MET A 1 4.20 19.84 -65.32
C MET A 1 5.29 20.19 -64.32
N HIS A 2 6.50 19.68 -64.57
CA HIS A 2 7.83 20.06 -64.14
C HIS A 2 8.21 19.95 -62.63
N ASP A 3 8.81 18.82 -62.35
CA ASP A 3 10.05 18.69 -61.55
C ASP A 3 11.22 19.40 -62.28
N PRO A 4 12.26 19.94 -61.61
CA PRO A 4 13.50 19.17 -61.56
C PRO A 4 14.39 19.35 -60.30
N GLN A 5 14.93 18.18 -59.85
CA GLN A 5 16.37 17.84 -59.79
C GLN A 5 17.31 18.51 -58.79
N LEU A 6 17.86 17.62 -57.96
CA LEU A 6 19.15 17.73 -57.24
C LEU A 6 20.36 17.99 -58.15
N PRO A 7 21.50 18.51 -57.59
CA PRO A 7 22.68 17.65 -57.59
C PRO A 7 23.53 17.69 -56.33
N GLY A 8 24.12 16.51 -56.02
CA GLY A 8 25.17 16.37 -55.05
C GLY A 8 26.55 16.72 -55.57
N ARG A 9 27.51 16.87 -54.64
CA ARG A 9 28.92 16.49 -54.81
C ARG A 9 29.70 16.46 -53.48
N ARG A 10 30.51 15.43 -53.38
CA ARG A 10 31.53 15.12 -52.38
C ARG A 10 32.63 16.18 -52.34
N GLY A 11 33.19 16.42 -51.16
CA GLY A 11 34.46 17.11 -50.99
C GLY A 11 35.18 16.63 -49.75
N PHE A 12 36.20 15.83 -49.93
CA PHE A 12 37.23 15.46 -48.92
C PHE A 12 38.09 16.68 -48.61
N LEU A 13 38.44 16.91 -47.33
CA LEU A 13 39.66 17.57 -46.95
C LEU A 13 40.17 17.06 -45.59
N ARG A 14 41.48 16.84 -45.59
CA ARG A 14 42.28 16.18 -44.54
C ARG A 14 42.55 17.10 -43.35
N ALA A 15 42.62 16.47 -42.22
CA ALA A 15 43.47 16.56 -41.04
C ALA A 15 44.37 17.79 -40.80
N SER A 16 44.29 18.26 -39.55
CA SER A 16 45.51 18.66 -38.80
C SER A 16 45.23 18.40 -37.32
N VAL A 17 46.05 17.54 -36.74
CA VAL A 17 46.12 17.21 -35.33
C VAL A 17 46.90 18.35 -34.64
N LEU A 18 46.25 19.08 -33.73
CA LEU A 18 46.94 19.83 -32.69
C LEU A 18 46.58 19.24 -31.34
N GLY A 19 47.53 18.59 -30.70
CA GLY A 19 47.40 18.08 -29.36
C GLY A 19 47.33 19.22 -28.35
N ALA A 20 46.24 19.29 -27.63
CA ALA A 20 46.16 20.08 -26.39
C ALA A 20 46.26 19.08 -25.22
N LEU A 21 47.35 19.12 -24.52
CA LEU A 21 47.55 18.52 -23.21
C LEU A 21 46.63 19.26 -22.20
N THR A 22 45.47 18.67 -21.93
CA THR A 22 44.69 19.07 -20.75
C THR A 22 45.16 18.26 -19.57
N SER A 23 45.83 18.92 -18.65
CA SER A 23 46.12 18.42 -17.30
C SER A 23 44.80 18.15 -16.58
N ALA A 24 44.44 16.87 -16.44
CA ALA A 24 43.38 16.41 -15.57
C ALA A 24 43.87 16.66 -14.12
N LEU A 25 43.27 17.66 -13.45
CA LEU A 25 43.31 17.74 -12.00
C LEU A 25 42.51 16.55 -11.45
N PRO A 26 43.02 15.85 -10.42
CA PRO A 26 42.22 14.83 -9.75
C PRO A 26 41.00 15.51 -9.11
N VAL A 27 39.80 15.13 -9.54
CA VAL A 27 38.58 15.39 -8.77
C VAL A 27 38.70 14.53 -7.52
N GLU A 28 39.12 15.12 -6.41
CA GLU A 28 38.92 14.48 -5.11
C GLU A 28 37.41 14.23 -4.97
N ALA A 29 37.01 12.98 -5.08
CA ALA A 29 35.72 12.54 -4.59
C ALA A 29 35.73 12.81 -3.08
N THR A 30 35.11 13.89 -2.67
CA THR A 30 34.75 14.08 -1.28
C THR A 30 33.76 12.97 -0.95
N ASP A 31 34.25 11.93 -0.28
CA ASP A 31 33.45 11.01 0.49
C ASP A 31 32.64 11.86 1.46
N ALA A 32 31.44 12.28 1.06
CA ALA A 32 30.45 12.79 1.97
C ALA A 32 30.15 11.60 2.88
N ALA A 33 30.74 11.58 4.07
CA ALA A 33 30.50 10.57 5.07
C ALA A 33 28.97 10.42 5.22
N GLU A 34 28.42 9.30 4.76
CA GLU A 34 27.01 8.98 4.93
C GLU A 34 26.69 9.16 6.41
N LYS A 35 25.69 10.02 6.72
CA LYS A 35 25.25 10.20 8.09
C LYS A 35 24.91 8.82 8.63
N PRO A 36 25.37 8.46 9.83
CA PRO A 36 25.05 7.15 10.43
C PRO A 36 23.52 7.03 10.49
N VAL A 37 23.01 5.94 9.95
CA VAL A 37 21.57 5.64 10.04
C VAL A 37 21.19 5.56 11.51
N ALA A 38 20.18 6.32 11.93
CA ALA A 38 19.72 6.34 13.30
C ALA A 38 19.33 4.93 13.77
N ALA A 39 19.50 4.62 15.05
CA ALA A 39 19.02 3.37 15.59
C ALA A 39 17.50 3.37 15.73
N PRO A 40 16.81 2.20 15.53
CA PRO A 40 15.38 2.10 15.80
C PRO A 40 15.05 2.43 17.26
N VAL A 41 13.98 3.20 17.47
CA VAL A 41 13.54 3.59 18.81
C VAL A 41 12.34 2.72 19.20
N PHE A 42 12.59 1.74 20.08
CA PHE A 42 11.52 0.91 20.64
C PHE A 42 10.73 1.65 21.73
N PRO A 43 9.45 1.31 21.93
CA PRO A 43 8.66 1.81 23.05
C PRO A 43 9.36 1.53 24.39
N GLN A 44 9.37 2.55 25.27
CA GLN A 44 9.97 2.46 26.60
C GLN A 44 8.87 2.41 27.67
N ALA A 45 9.19 1.82 28.84
CA ALA A 45 8.27 1.84 29.98
C ALA A 45 7.71 3.25 30.24
N PRO A 46 6.41 3.41 30.54
CA PRO A 46 5.42 2.40 30.88
C PRO A 46 4.75 1.68 29.71
N LEU A 47 5.10 2.00 28.44
CA LEU A 47 4.54 1.31 27.29
C LEU A 47 4.88 -0.19 27.28
N ALA A 48 3.99 -1.00 26.71
CA ALA A 48 4.26 -2.41 26.51
C ALA A 48 5.40 -2.61 25.49
N PRO A 49 6.25 -3.62 25.66
CA PRO A 49 7.23 -3.98 24.65
C PRO A 49 6.54 -4.53 23.39
N GLN A 50 7.17 -4.32 22.24
CA GLN A 50 6.75 -4.90 20.96
C GLN A 50 7.90 -5.71 20.34
N PRO A 51 7.61 -6.81 19.61
CA PRO A 51 8.64 -7.68 19.05
C PRO A 51 9.42 -7.02 17.93
N PHE A 52 8.76 -6.21 17.09
CA PHE A 52 9.37 -5.57 15.94
C PHE A 52 9.19 -4.04 15.98
N GLN A 53 10.10 -3.34 15.32
CA GLN A 53 10.05 -1.90 15.10
C GLN A 53 10.48 -1.61 13.66
N PHE A 54 9.77 -0.70 12.98
CA PHE A 54 10.22 -0.22 11.70
C PHE A 54 11.67 0.26 11.78
N LEU A 55 12.47 -0.06 10.77
CA LEU A 55 13.76 0.55 10.60
C LEU A 55 13.56 2.06 10.36
N PRO A 56 14.49 2.92 10.77
CA PRO A 56 14.40 4.35 10.51
C PRO A 56 14.12 4.62 9.03
N ALA A 57 13.29 5.60 8.74
CA ALA A 57 12.94 5.96 7.38
C ALA A 57 14.21 6.21 6.54
N GLY A 58 14.24 5.69 5.30
CA GLY A 58 15.41 5.73 4.44
C GLY A 58 16.39 4.56 4.60
N SER A 59 16.23 3.70 5.61
CA SER A 59 17.05 2.48 5.78
C SER A 59 16.87 1.47 4.66
N ILE A 60 15.68 1.41 4.05
CA ILE A 60 15.34 0.44 3.00
C ILE A 60 15.19 1.17 1.67
N ARG A 61 15.97 0.73 0.68
CA ARG A 61 15.90 1.23 -0.69
C ARG A 61 15.42 0.12 -1.63
N PRO A 62 14.43 0.37 -2.48
CA PRO A 62 13.94 -0.62 -3.43
C PRO A 62 15.00 -0.95 -4.48
N SER A 63 15.00 -2.20 -4.96
CA SER A 63 15.81 -2.64 -6.11
C SER A 63 14.96 -3.46 -7.09
N GLY A 64 15.54 -3.95 -8.17
CA GLY A 64 14.87 -4.83 -9.11
C GLY A 64 13.51 -4.33 -9.60
N TRP A 65 12.50 -5.19 -9.57
CA TRP A 65 11.15 -4.86 -10.01
C TRP A 65 10.46 -3.83 -9.08
N LEU A 66 10.75 -3.85 -7.77
CA LEU A 66 10.14 -2.90 -6.83
C LEU A 66 10.61 -1.47 -7.11
N ARG A 67 11.91 -1.28 -7.38
CA ARG A 67 12.43 0.03 -7.79
C ARG A 67 11.73 0.54 -9.05
N ARG A 68 11.58 -0.33 -10.08
CA ARG A 68 10.84 0.05 -11.30
C ARG A 68 9.40 0.46 -11.00
N GLN A 69 8.72 -0.24 -10.08
CA GLN A 69 7.34 0.10 -9.69
C GLN A 69 7.26 1.48 -9.01
N LEU A 70 8.21 1.81 -8.13
CA LEU A 70 8.26 3.13 -7.50
C LEU A 70 8.64 4.22 -8.53
N GLU A 71 9.51 3.92 -9.49
CA GLU A 71 9.84 4.82 -10.60
C GLU A 71 8.62 5.09 -11.50
N ILE A 72 7.78 4.08 -11.76
CA ILE A 72 6.50 4.25 -12.46
C ILE A 72 5.58 5.18 -11.67
N GLN A 73 5.44 4.98 -10.36
CA GLN A 73 4.66 5.88 -9.51
C GLN A 73 5.19 7.31 -9.54
N ALA A 74 6.51 7.49 -9.43
CA ALA A 74 7.16 8.80 -9.45
C ALA A 74 7.04 9.53 -10.81
N ASN A 75 7.02 8.77 -11.91
CA ASN A 75 6.87 9.30 -13.28
C ASN A 75 5.40 9.45 -13.71
N GLY A 76 4.46 8.92 -12.94
CA GLY A 76 3.01 9.06 -13.10
C GLY A 76 2.43 10.14 -12.16
N LEU A 77 1.19 9.94 -11.74
CA LEU A 77 0.51 10.86 -10.81
C LEU A 77 1.29 11.06 -9.51
N GLY A 78 2.00 10.03 -9.00
CA GLY A 78 2.75 10.13 -7.76
C GLY A 78 3.77 11.24 -7.69
N GLY A 79 4.41 11.57 -8.81
CA GLY A 79 5.37 12.68 -8.89
C GLY A 79 4.82 13.97 -9.48
N HIS A 80 3.63 13.94 -10.10
CA HIS A 80 3.14 15.03 -10.96
C HIS A 80 1.70 15.48 -10.66
N VAL A 81 1.04 14.94 -9.64
CA VAL A 81 -0.35 15.31 -9.33
C VAL A 81 -0.50 16.77 -8.95
N ASP A 82 0.49 17.37 -8.28
CA ASP A 82 0.54 18.79 -7.91
C ASP A 82 0.64 19.74 -9.14
N GLU A 83 1.05 19.21 -10.29
CA GLU A 83 1.16 19.95 -11.55
C GLU A 83 -0.16 19.93 -12.37
N THR A 84 -1.05 19.00 -12.07
CA THR A 84 -2.28 18.79 -12.83
C THR A 84 -3.55 18.93 -12.00
N TRP A 85 -3.46 18.79 -10.67
CA TRP A 85 -4.62 18.87 -9.77
C TRP A 85 -4.53 20.12 -8.89
N PRO A 86 -5.48 21.08 -9.03
CA PRO A 86 -5.41 22.37 -8.35
C PRO A 86 -5.31 22.31 -6.83
N ASP A 87 -5.86 21.26 -6.22
CA ASP A 87 -5.91 21.10 -4.76
C ASP A 87 -4.54 20.91 -4.11
N LEU A 88 -3.58 20.41 -4.88
CA LEU A 88 -2.17 20.26 -4.46
C LEU A 88 -1.23 21.28 -5.13
N GLY A 89 -1.78 22.13 -6.00
CA GLY A 89 -1.04 23.21 -6.66
C GLY A 89 -0.73 24.39 -5.73
N PRO A 90 -0.24 25.50 -6.28
CA PRO A 90 0.19 26.69 -5.50
C PRO A 90 -0.91 27.32 -4.62
N ARG A 91 -2.20 27.04 -4.94
CA ARG A 91 -3.34 27.52 -4.15
C ARG A 91 -3.69 26.60 -2.97
N SER A 92 -3.03 25.46 -2.79
CA SER A 92 -3.28 24.60 -1.63
C SER A 92 -3.18 25.36 -0.32
N GLY A 93 -4.15 25.16 0.58
CA GLY A 93 -4.12 25.74 1.92
C GLY A 93 -2.87 25.33 2.71
N TRP A 94 -2.35 24.14 2.45
CA TRP A 94 -1.11 23.63 3.06
C TRP A 94 0.18 24.21 2.45
N LEU A 95 0.05 25.18 1.52
CA LEU A 95 1.09 26.07 1.01
C LEU A 95 0.75 27.55 1.29
N GLY A 96 -0.24 27.83 2.12
CA GLY A 96 -0.70 29.18 2.46
C GLY A 96 -1.67 29.78 1.44
N GLY A 97 -2.15 29.01 0.47
CA GLY A 97 -3.15 29.42 -0.50
C GLY A 97 -4.58 29.40 0.05
N ASP A 98 -5.53 29.75 -0.80
CA ASP A 98 -6.97 29.86 -0.52
C ASP A 98 -7.78 28.64 -1.05
N GLY A 99 -7.09 27.61 -1.56
CA GLY A 99 -7.71 26.39 -2.09
C GLY A 99 -7.98 25.33 -1.02
N GLU A 100 -7.87 24.07 -1.41
CA GLU A 100 -8.12 22.94 -0.53
C GLU A 100 -7.27 23.03 0.74
N SER A 101 -7.92 22.89 1.90
CA SER A 101 -7.31 23.12 3.21
C SER A 101 -7.54 21.96 4.19
N TRP A 102 -8.12 20.85 3.73
CA TRP A 102 -8.45 19.71 4.57
C TRP A 102 -7.36 18.61 4.47
N GLU A 103 -7.64 17.43 3.95
CA GLU A 103 -6.74 16.26 4.07
C GLU A 103 -5.82 16.03 2.85
N ARG A 104 -6.06 16.67 1.69
CA ARG A 104 -5.40 16.29 0.44
C ARG A 104 -3.91 16.57 0.44
N GLY A 105 -3.51 17.73 0.97
CA GLY A 105 -2.08 18.06 1.14
C GLY A 105 -1.33 17.06 2.04
N PRO A 106 -1.79 16.83 3.27
CA PRO A 106 -1.21 15.83 4.17
C PRO A 106 -1.16 14.42 3.62
N TYR A 107 -2.23 13.92 2.99
CA TYR A 107 -2.24 12.60 2.37
C TYR A 107 -1.24 12.46 1.23
N PHE A 108 -1.15 13.45 0.35
CA PHE A 108 -0.14 13.46 -0.70
C PHE A 108 1.27 13.33 -0.14
N LEU A 109 1.57 14.09 0.90
CA LEU A 109 2.88 14.08 1.55
C LEU A 109 3.19 12.76 2.25
N ASP A 110 2.20 12.10 2.83
CA ASP A 110 2.36 10.83 3.55
C ASP A 110 2.93 9.71 2.67
N GLY A 111 2.73 9.83 1.36
CA GLY A 111 3.33 8.94 0.36
C GLY A 111 4.48 9.56 -0.43
N LEU A 112 4.41 10.84 -0.79
CA LEU A 112 5.46 11.52 -1.56
C LEU A 112 6.80 11.56 -0.80
N LEU A 113 6.74 11.81 0.50
CA LEU A 113 7.93 11.92 1.32
C LEU A 113 8.78 10.63 1.30
N PRO A 114 8.26 9.45 1.69
CA PRO A 114 9.04 8.22 1.62
C PRO A 114 9.44 7.86 0.18
N LEU A 115 8.59 8.08 -0.83
CA LEU A 115 8.92 7.87 -2.25
C LEU A 115 10.17 8.67 -2.66
N ALA A 116 10.22 9.96 -2.28
CA ALA A 116 11.31 10.87 -2.63
C ALA A 116 12.66 10.41 -2.07
N TRP A 117 12.69 9.89 -0.85
CA TRP A 117 13.90 9.40 -0.20
C TRP A 117 14.29 7.99 -0.67
N GLN A 118 13.35 7.10 -0.88
CA GLN A 118 13.62 5.75 -1.39
C GLN A 118 14.20 5.75 -2.81
N LEU A 119 13.76 6.70 -3.65
CA LEU A 119 14.30 6.89 -5.00
C LEU A 119 15.48 7.86 -5.06
N ASP A 120 15.81 8.51 -3.94
CA ASP A 120 16.81 9.58 -3.83
C ASP A 120 16.59 10.70 -4.87
N SER A 121 15.34 11.11 -5.05
CA SER A 121 14.94 12.11 -6.05
C SER A 121 15.01 13.53 -5.50
N PRO A 122 15.97 14.38 -5.91
CA PRO A 122 16.04 15.78 -5.45
C PRO A 122 14.78 16.58 -5.78
N ALA A 123 14.15 16.31 -6.94
CA ALA A 123 12.95 17.01 -7.37
C ALA A 123 11.76 16.71 -6.45
N LEU A 124 11.52 15.42 -6.11
CA LEU A 124 10.44 15.02 -5.22
C LEU A 124 10.70 15.49 -3.78
N LYS A 125 11.95 15.43 -3.31
CA LYS A 125 12.36 15.99 -2.01
C LYS A 125 12.03 17.49 -1.93
N ALA A 126 12.36 18.26 -2.97
CA ALA A 126 12.05 19.69 -3.04
C ALA A 126 10.54 19.97 -3.03
N LYS A 127 9.72 19.14 -3.72
CA LYS A 127 8.25 19.24 -3.67
C LYS A 127 7.73 19.04 -2.24
N ALA A 128 8.13 17.96 -1.58
CA ALA A 128 7.72 17.67 -0.19
C ALA A 128 8.18 18.77 0.77
N GLN A 129 9.40 19.26 0.63
CA GLN A 129 10.00 20.27 1.51
C GLN A 129 9.18 21.56 1.58
N ARG A 130 8.59 22.00 0.47
CA ARG A 130 7.75 23.22 0.43
C ARG A 130 6.57 23.15 1.42
N PHE A 131 5.87 22.03 1.45
CA PHE A 131 4.76 21.81 2.37
C PHE A 131 5.22 21.69 3.82
N ILE A 132 6.33 20.98 4.04
CA ILE A 132 6.92 20.79 5.37
C ILE A 132 7.36 22.13 5.95
N ASP A 133 8.12 22.94 5.19
CA ASP A 133 8.58 24.24 5.64
C ASP A 133 7.40 25.17 5.93
N TRP A 134 6.42 25.23 5.03
CA TRP A 134 5.22 26.03 5.30
C TRP A 134 4.54 25.61 6.60
N THR A 135 4.37 24.32 6.83
CA THR A 135 3.73 23.79 8.05
C THR A 135 4.50 24.17 9.30
N LEU A 136 5.83 23.98 9.31
CA LEU A 136 6.67 24.23 10.48
C LEU A 136 6.87 25.74 10.77
N GLU A 137 6.81 26.60 9.75
CA GLU A 137 7.02 28.05 9.86
C GLU A 137 5.74 28.84 10.19
N HIS A 138 4.55 28.21 10.04
CA HIS A 138 3.25 28.88 10.25
C HIS A 138 2.39 28.25 11.35
N PRO A 139 2.94 27.98 12.56
CA PRO A 139 2.11 27.55 13.67
C PRO A 139 1.19 28.70 14.11
N TRP A 140 0.03 28.36 14.63
CA TRP A 140 -0.87 29.36 15.23
C TRP A 140 -0.32 29.80 16.60
N PRO A 141 -0.67 31.02 17.07
CA PRO A 141 -0.19 31.51 18.36
C PRO A 141 -0.55 30.62 19.55
N ASN A 142 -1.70 29.91 19.48
CA ASN A 142 -2.18 29.02 20.53
C ASN A 142 -1.54 27.61 20.51
N GLY A 143 -0.69 27.28 19.52
CA GLY A 143 -0.08 25.97 19.36
C GLY A 143 -0.72 25.09 18.30
N MET A 144 -1.89 25.45 17.75
CA MET A 144 -2.48 24.82 16.57
C MET A 144 -1.59 25.04 15.35
N PHE A 145 -1.79 24.30 14.27
CA PHE A 145 -1.07 24.47 13.00
C PHE A 145 -1.96 24.14 11.80
N GLY A 146 -1.43 24.37 10.61
CA GLY A 146 -2.09 24.13 9.33
C GLY A 146 -2.98 25.31 8.89
N PRO A 147 -3.75 25.13 7.80
CA PRO A 147 -4.57 26.19 7.23
C PRO A 147 -5.57 26.77 8.24
N LYS A 148 -5.67 28.11 8.29
CA LYS A 148 -6.58 28.81 9.22
C LYS A 148 -8.06 28.69 8.84
N SER A 149 -8.33 28.38 7.58
CA SER A 149 -9.69 28.13 7.05
C SER A 149 -10.30 26.81 7.53
N ASN A 150 -9.51 25.95 8.17
CA ASN A 150 -9.93 24.65 8.64
C ASN A 150 -9.35 24.38 10.04
N ASP A 151 -10.17 24.03 11.00
CA ASP A 151 -9.77 23.67 12.36
C ASP A 151 -9.98 22.19 12.71
N ASP A 152 -10.38 21.34 11.75
CA ASP A 152 -10.60 19.92 11.96
C ASP A 152 -9.32 19.20 12.47
N TRP A 153 -9.50 18.27 13.39
CA TRP A 153 -8.39 17.49 13.95
C TRP A 153 -7.82 16.53 12.93
N TRP A 154 -8.67 15.93 12.08
CA TRP A 154 -8.26 14.86 11.18
C TRP A 154 -7.10 15.20 10.22
N PRO A 155 -7.09 16.30 9.47
CA PRO A 155 -5.96 16.64 8.60
C PRO A 155 -4.63 16.79 9.33
N ARG A 156 -4.68 17.23 10.61
CA ARG A 156 -3.50 17.37 11.47
C ARG A 156 -2.95 16.01 11.87
N MET A 157 -3.81 15.02 12.13
CA MET A 157 -3.39 13.64 12.41
C MET A 157 -2.56 13.07 11.26
N VAL A 158 -2.97 13.31 10.00
CA VAL A 158 -2.21 12.89 8.82
C VAL A 158 -0.88 13.66 8.71
N MET A 159 -0.89 14.98 8.87
CA MET A 159 0.33 15.77 8.80
C MET A 159 1.33 15.41 9.91
N LEU A 160 0.86 15.06 11.11
CA LEU A 160 1.73 14.58 12.19
C LEU A 160 2.43 13.27 11.81
N LYS A 161 1.74 12.37 11.13
CA LYS A 161 2.31 11.14 10.56
C LYS A 161 3.40 11.44 9.52
N VAL A 162 3.20 12.47 8.68
CA VAL A 162 4.24 12.99 7.76
C VAL A 162 5.43 13.53 8.52
N LEU A 163 5.21 14.34 9.56
CA LEU A 163 6.29 14.95 10.34
C LEU A 163 7.15 13.92 11.09
N THR A 164 6.56 12.80 11.55
CA THR A 164 7.34 11.70 12.14
C THR A 164 8.32 11.11 11.12
N GLN A 165 7.86 10.81 9.92
CA GLN A 165 8.70 10.31 8.82
C GLN A 165 9.79 11.32 8.44
N TYR A 166 9.42 12.61 8.32
CA TYR A 166 10.36 13.66 7.96
C TYR A 166 11.48 13.82 9.00
N GLN A 167 11.14 13.77 10.28
CA GLN A 167 12.13 13.82 11.34
C GLN A 167 13.12 12.65 11.29
N GLU A 168 12.63 11.43 11.04
CA GLU A 168 13.48 10.24 10.93
C GLU A 168 14.40 10.30 9.69
N LEU A 169 13.91 10.85 8.57
CA LEU A 169 14.68 11.01 7.34
C LEU A 169 15.76 12.08 7.42
N THR A 170 15.49 13.18 8.15
CA THR A 170 16.31 14.39 8.09
C THR A 170 17.02 14.73 9.40
N GLY A 171 16.44 14.31 10.54
CA GLY A 171 16.86 14.75 11.86
C GLY A 171 16.52 16.22 12.14
N ASP A 172 15.56 16.82 11.43
CA ASP A 172 15.21 18.24 11.59
C ASP A 172 14.78 18.55 13.02
N ALA A 173 15.57 19.38 13.71
CA ALA A 173 15.37 19.72 15.10
C ALA A 173 14.10 20.54 15.38
N ARG A 174 13.46 21.11 14.35
CA ARG A 174 12.19 21.87 14.48
C ARG A 174 11.00 20.97 14.83
N VAL A 175 11.02 19.70 14.38
CA VAL A 175 9.86 18.83 14.41
C VAL A 175 9.44 18.47 15.84
N ILE A 176 10.34 17.95 16.66
CA ILE A 176 10.01 17.51 18.03
C ILE A 176 9.41 18.64 18.87
N PRO A 177 10.00 19.86 18.97
CA PRO A 177 9.37 20.96 19.69
C PRO A 177 8.04 21.41 19.09
N PHE A 178 7.89 21.36 17.75
CA PHE A 178 6.66 21.72 17.06
C PHE A 178 5.52 20.77 17.45
N MET A 179 5.75 19.44 17.35
CA MET A 179 4.76 18.41 17.70
C MET A 179 4.43 18.47 19.19
N THR A 180 5.42 18.65 20.07
CA THR A 180 5.20 18.77 21.52
C THR A 180 4.26 19.93 21.86
N ARG A 181 4.51 21.11 21.26
CA ARG A 181 3.65 22.28 21.46
C ARG A 181 2.22 22.03 20.96
N TYR A 182 2.05 21.39 19.80
CA TYR A 182 0.74 21.07 19.28
C TYR A 182 0.00 20.10 20.19
N PHE A 183 0.62 19.02 20.62
CA PHE A 183 -0.04 18.03 21.48
C PHE A 183 -0.40 18.57 22.87
N HIS A 184 0.43 19.48 23.44
CA HIS A 184 0.05 20.20 24.67
C HIS A 184 -1.15 21.11 24.47
N TYR A 185 -1.22 21.83 23.33
CA TYR A 185 -2.37 22.62 22.97
C TYR A 185 -3.62 21.71 22.84
N GLN A 186 -3.52 20.61 22.13
CA GLN A 186 -4.63 19.69 21.87
C GLN A 186 -5.16 19.07 23.17
N LEU A 187 -4.27 18.64 24.08
CA LEU A 187 -4.66 18.14 25.39
C LEU A 187 -5.54 19.15 26.16
N GLY A 188 -5.19 20.41 26.13
CA GLY A 188 -5.98 21.48 26.75
C GLY A 188 -7.26 21.83 26.00
N ALA A 189 -7.30 21.66 24.68
CA ALA A 189 -8.42 22.06 23.83
C ALA A 189 -9.52 20.98 23.70
N LEU A 190 -9.17 19.68 23.70
CA LEU A 190 -10.09 18.56 23.51
C LEU A 190 -11.29 18.50 24.48
N PRO A 191 -11.18 18.92 25.76
CA PRO A 191 -12.36 18.96 26.66
C PRO A 191 -13.47 19.92 26.17
N ALA A 192 -13.11 21.03 25.55
CA ALA A 192 -14.06 22.02 25.01
C ALA A 192 -14.35 21.83 23.52
N ARG A 193 -13.46 21.17 22.80
CA ARG A 193 -13.57 20.87 21.37
C ARG A 193 -13.22 19.39 21.12
N PRO A 194 -14.14 18.47 21.43
CA PRO A 194 -13.88 17.03 21.34
C PRO A 194 -13.63 16.57 19.91
N LEU A 195 -13.14 15.33 19.78
CA LEU A 195 -13.07 14.66 18.49
C LEU A 195 -14.47 14.54 17.88
N ARG A 196 -14.54 14.77 16.57
CA ARG A 196 -15.77 14.66 15.80
C ARG A 196 -15.48 13.95 14.47
N ASP A 197 -16.52 13.45 13.84
CA ASP A 197 -16.51 12.92 12.49
C ASP A 197 -15.28 12.00 12.23
N TRP A 198 -14.52 12.31 11.20
CA TRP A 198 -13.33 11.54 10.80
C TRP A 198 -12.27 11.45 11.89
N GLY A 199 -12.00 12.53 12.62
CA GLY A 199 -11.04 12.52 13.72
C GLY A 199 -11.46 11.59 14.85
N ARG A 200 -12.76 11.45 15.11
CA ARG A 200 -13.31 10.52 16.09
C ARG A 200 -13.13 9.06 15.66
N MET A 201 -13.36 8.76 14.39
CA MET A 201 -13.19 7.41 13.83
C MET A 201 -11.72 7.00 13.71
N ARG A 202 -10.82 7.96 13.51
CA ARG A 202 -9.41 7.74 13.15
C ARG A 202 -8.42 8.13 14.26
N TRP A 203 -8.89 8.17 15.50
CA TRP A 203 -8.11 8.56 16.68
C TRP A 203 -6.79 7.79 16.84
N GLN A 204 -6.74 6.54 16.43
CA GLN A 204 -5.58 5.66 16.52
C GLN A 204 -4.40 6.13 15.67
N ASP A 205 -4.65 6.84 14.56
CA ASP A 205 -3.61 7.44 13.73
C ASP A 205 -2.84 8.51 14.49
N GLU A 206 -3.55 9.32 15.27
CA GLU A 206 -2.92 10.34 16.12
C GLU A 206 -2.21 9.72 17.32
N VAL A 207 -2.83 8.72 17.96
CA VAL A 207 -2.19 8.00 19.09
C VAL A 207 -0.85 7.39 18.65
N ALA A 208 -0.75 6.83 17.44
CA ALA A 208 0.53 6.33 16.92
C ALA A 208 1.61 7.43 16.87
N SER A 209 1.25 8.63 16.40
CA SER A 209 2.16 9.79 16.37
C SER A 209 2.50 10.31 17.77
N VAL A 210 1.54 10.28 18.69
CA VAL A 210 1.74 10.63 20.12
C VAL A 210 2.74 9.67 20.76
N LEU A 211 2.60 8.36 20.56
CA LEU A 211 3.51 7.34 21.11
C LEU A 211 4.90 7.40 20.46
N TRP A 212 4.98 7.74 19.17
CA TRP A 212 6.26 8.02 18.52
C TRP A 212 7.02 9.17 19.20
N LEU A 213 6.30 10.26 19.51
CA LEU A 213 6.90 11.42 20.21
C LEU A 213 7.22 11.07 21.67
N TYR A 214 6.34 10.34 22.36
CA TYR A 214 6.59 9.89 23.74
C TYR A 214 7.88 9.09 23.85
N SER A 215 8.12 8.16 22.93
CA SER A 215 9.33 7.32 22.94
C SER A 215 10.63 8.13 22.76
N ARG A 216 10.57 9.40 22.37
CA ARG A 216 11.69 10.31 22.17
C ARG A 216 11.83 11.38 23.24
N THR A 217 10.73 11.76 23.90
CA THR A 217 10.69 12.89 24.85
C THR A 217 10.41 12.46 26.29
N HIS A 218 9.76 11.31 26.48
CA HIS A 218 9.24 10.83 27.77
C HIS A 218 8.28 11.82 28.46
N ASP A 219 7.63 12.70 27.70
CA ASP A 219 6.68 13.67 28.23
C ASP A 219 5.35 12.97 28.63
N ALA A 220 5.08 12.91 29.96
CA ALA A 220 3.91 12.21 30.49
C ALA A 220 2.56 12.77 29.98
N LYS A 221 2.49 14.05 29.61
CA LYS A 221 1.27 14.65 29.01
C LYS A 221 0.85 13.99 27.70
N LEU A 222 1.78 13.39 26.99
CA LEU A 222 1.47 12.66 25.77
C LEU A 222 0.66 11.39 26.07
N LEU A 223 0.90 10.71 27.18
CA LEU A 223 0.09 9.55 27.60
C LEU A 223 -1.30 9.99 28.09
N GLU A 224 -1.40 11.15 28.76
CA GLU A 224 -2.69 11.75 29.11
C GLU A 224 -3.50 12.09 27.85
N LEU A 225 -2.85 12.67 26.82
CA LEU A 225 -3.47 12.95 25.54
C LEU A 225 -3.95 11.66 24.86
N ALA A 226 -3.11 10.63 24.78
CA ALA A 226 -3.49 9.35 24.18
C ALA A 226 -4.71 8.72 24.86
N ALA A 227 -4.79 8.78 26.20
CA ALA A 227 -5.94 8.31 26.95
C ALA A 227 -7.21 9.13 26.66
N LEU A 228 -7.07 10.46 26.49
CA LEU A 228 -8.19 11.34 26.14
C LEU A 228 -8.68 11.09 24.70
N LEU A 229 -7.77 10.90 23.75
CA LEU A 229 -8.08 10.55 22.35
C LEU A 229 -8.85 9.21 22.28
N LYS A 230 -8.38 8.16 22.99
CA LYS A 230 -9.09 6.87 23.07
C LYS A 230 -10.48 7.02 23.69
N LYS A 231 -10.61 7.83 24.75
CA LYS A 231 -11.90 8.06 25.44
C LYS A 231 -12.91 8.76 24.54
N GLN A 232 -12.47 9.69 23.69
CA GLN A 232 -13.33 10.43 22.78
C GLN A 232 -13.51 9.72 21.43
N GLY A 233 -12.60 8.82 21.08
CA GLY A 233 -12.62 8.05 19.85
C GLY A 233 -13.75 7.03 19.79
N TYR A 234 -14.05 6.54 18.60
CA TYR A 234 -15.02 5.48 18.40
C TYR A 234 -14.51 4.15 18.97
N ASP A 235 -15.38 3.37 19.57
CA ASP A 235 -15.04 2.07 20.17
C ASP A 235 -15.01 0.96 19.13
N TRP A 236 -13.94 0.91 18.35
CA TRP A 236 -13.72 -0.12 17.34
C TRP A 236 -13.67 -1.54 17.91
N GLN A 237 -13.10 -1.71 19.11
CA GLN A 237 -13.00 -3.01 19.74
C GLN A 237 -14.36 -3.56 20.12
N GLY A 238 -15.22 -2.73 20.73
CA GLY A 238 -16.59 -3.10 21.06
C GLY A 238 -17.42 -3.40 19.79
N MET A 239 -17.26 -2.61 18.73
CA MET A 239 -17.94 -2.84 17.45
C MET A 239 -17.58 -4.19 16.83
N PHE A 240 -16.29 -4.56 16.81
CA PHE A 240 -15.84 -5.83 16.26
C PHE A 240 -16.13 -7.04 17.18
N ALA A 241 -16.24 -6.85 18.48
CA ALA A 241 -16.55 -7.93 19.42
C ALA A 241 -17.92 -8.57 19.17
N ASP A 242 -18.91 -7.76 18.79
CA ASP A 242 -20.25 -8.20 18.38
C ASP A 242 -20.56 -7.62 16.99
N PHE A 243 -19.78 -8.02 15.98
CA PHE A 243 -19.82 -7.44 14.64
C PHE A 243 -21.21 -7.52 14.00
N PRO A 244 -21.93 -6.38 13.88
CA PRO A 244 -23.32 -6.38 13.46
C PRO A 244 -23.48 -6.33 11.92
N PHE A 245 -22.43 -5.94 11.18
CA PHE A 245 -22.48 -5.66 9.75
C PHE A 245 -22.19 -6.95 8.94
N ARG A 246 -23.21 -7.78 8.78
CA ARG A 246 -23.08 -9.12 8.14
C ARG A 246 -23.52 -9.14 6.69
N GLU A 247 -24.13 -8.07 6.23
CA GLU A 247 -24.73 -7.91 4.92
C GLU A 247 -24.17 -6.64 4.25
N LYS A 248 -24.45 -6.49 2.97
CA LYS A 248 -24.19 -5.23 2.27
C LYS A 248 -24.91 -4.08 2.96
N THR A 249 -24.23 -2.97 3.18
CA THR A 249 -24.85 -1.74 3.72
C THR A 249 -25.97 -1.26 2.78
N ASP A 250 -27.17 -1.08 3.30
CA ASP A 250 -28.31 -0.61 2.52
C ASP A 250 -28.18 0.89 2.25
N ALA A 251 -27.86 1.24 1.02
CA ALA A 251 -27.77 2.62 0.55
C ALA A 251 -29.05 3.43 0.81
N LYS A 252 -30.22 2.79 0.72
CA LYS A 252 -31.51 3.47 0.95
C LYS A 252 -31.69 3.88 2.40
N LEU A 253 -31.16 3.08 3.35
CA LEU A 253 -31.16 3.47 4.77
C LEU A 253 -30.24 4.66 5.01
N VAL A 254 -29.10 4.72 4.33
CA VAL A 254 -28.18 5.86 4.41
C VAL A 254 -28.79 7.10 3.75
N GLU A 255 -29.41 6.97 2.57
CA GLU A 255 -30.10 8.08 1.88
C GLU A 255 -31.36 8.57 2.64
N ALA A 256 -32.10 7.66 3.26
CA ALA A 256 -33.33 7.99 3.99
C ALA A 256 -33.10 8.79 5.28
N LYS A 257 -31.91 8.72 5.86
CA LYS A 257 -31.52 9.43 7.08
C LYS A 257 -31.15 10.91 6.86
N GLY A 258 -31.14 11.44 5.65
CA GLY A 258 -30.97 12.86 5.40
C GLY A 258 -29.84 13.29 4.47
N GLY A 259 -29.44 12.48 3.49
CA GLY A 259 -28.46 12.84 2.49
C GLY A 259 -27.02 12.88 3.00
N LYS A 260 -26.23 13.90 2.64
CA LYS A 260 -24.82 14.02 3.04
C LYS A 260 -24.61 14.01 4.56
N ASP A 261 -25.56 14.50 5.33
CA ASP A 261 -25.43 14.57 6.79
C ASP A 261 -25.53 13.19 7.45
N ALA A 262 -26.29 12.25 6.89
CA ALA A 262 -26.39 10.88 7.38
C ALA A 262 -25.08 10.08 7.27
N PHE A 263 -24.22 10.41 6.30
CA PHE A 263 -22.89 9.79 6.17
C PHE A 263 -21.91 10.23 7.25
N MET A 264 -22.16 11.37 7.88
CA MET A 264 -21.30 11.95 8.92
C MET A 264 -21.72 11.55 10.33
N GLU A 265 -22.81 10.78 10.49
CA GLU A 265 -23.21 10.19 11.77
C GLU A 265 -22.52 8.82 11.99
N ASP A 266 -22.49 8.35 13.22
CA ASP A 266 -21.86 7.08 13.60
C ASP A 266 -22.34 5.91 12.73
N ASP A 267 -23.62 5.87 12.40
CA ASP A 267 -24.21 4.80 11.60
C ASP A 267 -23.63 4.68 10.18
N GLY A 268 -23.19 5.78 9.58
CA GLY A 268 -22.49 5.78 8.30
C GLY A 268 -20.98 5.62 8.47
N LEU A 269 -20.37 6.32 9.42
CA LEU A 269 -18.93 6.34 9.60
C LEU A 269 -18.35 5.01 10.10
N GLN A 270 -19.10 4.23 10.89
CA GLN A 270 -18.66 2.93 11.41
C GLN A 270 -18.59 1.82 10.35
N VAL A 271 -19.28 1.97 9.23
CA VAL A 271 -19.28 1.04 8.09
C VAL A 271 -18.51 1.57 6.88
N HIS A 272 -17.99 2.81 6.97
CA HIS A 272 -17.18 3.40 5.92
C HIS A 272 -15.85 2.64 5.77
N GLY A 273 -15.55 2.18 4.55
CA GLY A 273 -14.46 1.25 4.27
C GLY A 273 -13.09 1.71 4.73
N VAL A 274 -12.77 3.01 4.54
CA VAL A 274 -11.48 3.58 4.96
C VAL A 274 -11.38 3.65 6.48
N ASN A 275 -12.47 3.98 7.18
CA ASN A 275 -12.49 3.98 8.65
C ASN A 275 -12.28 2.58 9.21
N VAL A 276 -12.93 1.57 8.61
CA VAL A 276 -12.76 0.15 8.96
C VAL A 276 -11.32 -0.30 8.70
N ALA A 277 -10.73 0.09 7.56
CA ALA A 277 -9.34 -0.21 7.22
C ALA A 277 -8.36 0.39 8.25
N GLN A 278 -8.57 1.64 8.66
CA GLN A 278 -7.77 2.29 9.70
C GLN A 278 -8.01 1.71 11.10
N ALA A 279 -9.22 1.22 11.37
CA ALA A 279 -9.58 0.60 12.65
C ALA A 279 -8.78 -0.67 12.96
N LEU A 280 -8.28 -1.38 11.94
CA LEU A 280 -7.47 -2.60 12.13
C LEU A 280 -6.24 -2.38 13.03
N LYS A 281 -5.67 -1.17 13.05
CA LYS A 281 -4.54 -0.86 13.95
C LYS A 281 -4.96 -0.29 15.31
N ALA A 282 -6.26 -0.02 15.54
CA ALA A 282 -6.71 0.68 16.75
C ALA A 282 -6.38 -0.10 18.04
N SER A 283 -6.80 -1.36 18.14
CA SER A 283 -6.52 -2.20 19.31
C SER A 283 -5.02 -2.54 19.45
N PRO A 284 -4.28 -2.93 18.38
CA PRO A 284 -2.83 -3.10 18.49
C PRO A 284 -2.09 -1.84 19.00
N VAL A 285 -2.38 -0.66 18.45
CA VAL A 285 -1.76 0.61 18.90
C VAL A 285 -2.12 0.89 20.35
N TRP A 286 -3.38 0.70 20.74
CA TRP A 286 -3.82 0.91 22.12
C TRP A 286 -3.18 -0.09 23.09
N SER A 287 -2.88 -1.31 22.65
CA SER A 287 -2.23 -2.34 23.48
C SER A 287 -0.86 -1.94 24.02
N LEU A 288 -0.19 -0.98 23.37
CA LEU A 288 1.06 -0.42 23.88
C LEU A 288 0.86 0.37 25.19
N ILE A 289 -0.32 0.95 25.39
CA ILE A 289 -0.67 1.71 26.60
C ILE A 289 -1.40 0.82 27.61
N SER A 290 -2.44 0.10 27.17
CA SER A 290 -3.26 -0.76 28.03
C SER A 290 -2.47 -1.94 28.57
N ARG A 291 -1.48 -2.43 27.81
CA ARG A 291 -0.69 -3.64 28.09
C ARG A 291 -1.56 -4.91 28.11
N ASP A 292 -2.76 -4.82 27.56
CA ASP A 292 -3.71 -5.92 27.50
C ASP A 292 -3.38 -6.84 26.31
N ALA A 293 -3.35 -8.14 26.57
CA ALA A 293 -3.10 -9.15 25.55
C ALA A 293 -4.27 -9.30 24.57
N ASP A 294 -5.51 -9.09 25.05
CA ASP A 294 -6.72 -9.16 24.22
C ASP A 294 -6.76 -7.99 23.23
N ASP A 295 -6.40 -6.78 23.66
CA ASP A 295 -6.21 -5.63 22.76
C ASP A 295 -5.20 -5.96 21.66
N ARG A 296 -4.07 -6.58 22.03
CA ARG A 296 -3.00 -6.94 21.10
C ARG A 296 -3.45 -7.99 20.09
N ALA A 297 -4.23 -8.97 20.50
CA ALA A 297 -4.71 -10.07 19.67
C ALA A 297 -5.96 -9.73 18.85
N ALA A 298 -6.67 -8.64 19.16
CA ALA A 298 -7.98 -8.29 18.60
C ALA A 298 -8.01 -8.22 17.06
N ILE A 299 -6.91 -7.83 16.42
CA ILE A 299 -6.83 -7.73 14.96
C ILE A 299 -7.15 -9.06 14.25
N ARG A 300 -6.82 -10.20 14.83
CA ARG A 300 -7.15 -11.51 14.23
C ARG A 300 -8.66 -11.69 14.13
N HIS A 301 -9.36 -11.41 15.22
CA HIS A 301 -10.83 -11.46 15.24
C HIS A 301 -11.45 -10.45 14.27
N GLN A 302 -10.92 -9.24 14.21
CA GLN A 302 -11.38 -8.21 13.26
C GLN A 302 -11.26 -8.69 11.81
N LEU A 303 -10.12 -9.25 11.43
CA LEU A 303 -9.91 -9.81 10.09
C LEU A 303 -10.82 -11.01 9.82
N GLU A 304 -11.04 -11.90 10.79
CA GLU A 304 -11.96 -13.03 10.67
C GLU A 304 -13.40 -12.57 10.41
N GLN A 305 -13.88 -11.53 11.09
CA GLN A 305 -15.21 -10.96 10.85
C GLN A 305 -15.30 -10.35 9.44
N LEU A 306 -14.31 -9.55 9.04
CA LEU A 306 -14.28 -8.96 7.70
C LEU A 306 -14.20 -10.02 6.61
N ASP A 307 -13.38 -11.05 6.75
CA ASP A 307 -13.27 -12.15 5.78
C ASP A 307 -14.57 -12.94 5.67
N ARG A 308 -15.21 -13.19 6.80
CA ARG A 308 -16.45 -13.96 6.87
C ARG A 308 -17.61 -13.27 6.16
N TYR A 309 -17.72 -11.95 6.27
CA TYR A 309 -18.89 -11.20 5.82
C TYR A 309 -18.65 -10.29 4.61
N HIS A 310 -17.40 -9.92 4.36
CA HIS A 310 -17.02 -8.96 3.31
C HIS A 310 -15.76 -9.36 2.53
N GLY A 311 -15.11 -10.49 2.87
CA GLY A 311 -13.82 -10.88 2.29
C GLY A 311 -13.87 -11.15 0.79
N LEU A 312 -12.87 -10.67 0.09
CA LEU A 312 -12.67 -10.78 -1.35
C LEU A 312 -11.36 -11.52 -1.68
N PRO A 313 -11.25 -12.16 -2.86
CA PRO A 313 -10.11 -13.02 -3.18
C PRO A 313 -8.75 -12.31 -3.21
N ASN A 314 -8.72 -11.01 -3.46
CA ASN A 314 -7.49 -10.20 -3.54
C ASN A 314 -6.91 -9.77 -2.18
N GLY A 315 -7.45 -10.28 -1.08
CA GLY A 315 -7.01 -9.99 0.27
C GLY A 315 -7.69 -8.79 0.93
N MET A 316 -8.53 -8.05 0.22
CA MET A 316 -9.33 -6.98 0.80
C MET A 316 -10.71 -7.47 1.25
N PHE A 317 -11.39 -6.65 2.01
CA PHE A 317 -12.83 -6.70 2.20
C PHE A 317 -13.51 -5.72 1.23
N SER A 318 -14.74 -6.00 0.85
CA SER A 318 -15.50 -5.11 -0.02
C SER A 318 -15.94 -3.86 0.74
N ALA A 319 -15.68 -2.72 0.17
CA ALA A 319 -16.16 -1.42 0.62
C ALA A 319 -16.05 -0.42 -0.53
N ASP A 320 -17.14 -0.22 -1.20
CA ASP A 320 -17.26 0.75 -2.30
C ASP A 320 -17.38 2.21 -1.83
N GLU A 321 -17.73 2.44 -0.66
CA GLU A 321 -17.73 3.53 0.31
C GLU A 321 -18.02 2.90 1.66
N HIS A 322 -18.93 1.92 1.69
CA HIS A 322 -19.39 1.21 2.88
C HIS A 322 -19.22 -0.29 2.70
N LEU A 323 -19.16 -1.04 3.80
CA LEU A 323 -19.07 -2.50 3.78
C LEU A 323 -20.17 -3.10 2.88
N ALA A 324 -19.79 -3.93 1.91
CA ALA A 324 -20.65 -4.28 0.77
C ALA A 324 -20.91 -5.79 0.59
N GLY A 325 -20.53 -6.65 1.55
CA GLY A 325 -20.77 -8.10 1.46
C GLY A 325 -19.70 -8.84 0.65
N ARG A 326 -19.88 -10.14 0.41
CA ARG A 326 -18.85 -11.03 -0.15
C ARG A 326 -18.86 -11.17 -1.67
N SER A 327 -19.82 -10.57 -2.37
CA SER A 327 -19.90 -10.74 -3.82
C SER A 327 -18.66 -10.14 -4.50
N PRO A 328 -17.97 -10.84 -5.40
CA PRO A 328 -16.81 -10.33 -6.12
C PRO A 328 -17.17 -9.22 -7.13
N SER A 329 -18.47 -8.98 -7.33
CA SER A 329 -18.97 -7.82 -8.10
C SER A 329 -19.14 -6.56 -7.24
N GLN A 330 -18.79 -6.59 -5.95
CA GLN A 330 -18.76 -5.41 -5.09
C GLN A 330 -17.44 -4.65 -5.23
N GLY A 331 -17.47 -3.36 -4.92
CA GLY A 331 -16.33 -2.47 -5.05
C GLY A 331 -15.38 -2.48 -3.87
N ILE A 332 -14.20 -1.93 -4.11
CA ILE A 332 -13.15 -1.68 -3.12
C ILE A 332 -12.58 -0.31 -3.40
N GLU A 333 -12.76 0.61 -2.47
CA GLU A 333 -12.17 1.94 -2.53
C GLU A 333 -10.64 1.89 -2.39
N LEU A 334 -9.93 2.67 -3.20
CA LEU A 334 -8.47 2.70 -3.20
C LEU A 334 -7.88 3.21 -1.88
N CYS A 335 -8.54 4.19 -1.19
CA CYS A 335 -8.12 4.61 0.13
C CYS A 335 -8.18 3.46 1.14
N ALA A 336 -9.22 2.62 1.10
CA ALA A 336 -9.33 1.46 1.98
C ALA A 336 -8.18 0.47 1.77
N ILE A 337 -7.72 0.28 0.52
CA ILE A 337 -6.58 -0.60 0.21
C ILE A 337 -5.31 -0.11 0.90
N VAL A 338 -4.92 1.14 0.71
CA VAL A 338 -3.65 1.67 1.23
C VAL A 338 -3.67 1.85 2.75
N GLU A 339 -4.84 2.18 3.33
CA GLU A 339 -5.00 2.30 4.78
C GLU A 339 -5.04 0.93 5.47
N ALA A 340 -5.63 -0.10 4.84
CA ALA A 340 -5.55 -1.47 5.34
C ALA A 340 -4.10 -1.96 5.36
N MET A 341 -3.32 -1.72 4.28
CA MET A 341 -1.91 -2.08 4.23
C MET A 341 -1.14 -1.43 5.38
N TYR A 342 -1.24 -0.12 5.56
CA TYR A 342 -0.55 0.60 6.63
C TYR A 342 -0.98 0.13 8.03
N SER A 343 -2.25 -0.18 8.22
CA SER A 343 -2.77 -0.73 9.48
C SER A 343 -2.19 -2.11 9.78
N LEU A 344 -2.11 -3.00 8.79
CA LEU A 344 -1.52 -4.33 8.91
C LEU A 344 -0.01 -4.27 9.16
N GLU A 345 0.72 -3.37 8.48
CA GLU A 345 2.15 -3.13 8.67
C GLU A 345 2.43 -2.67 10.11
N THR A 346 1.63 -1.72 10.61
CA THR A 346 1.71 -1.23 12.00
C THR A 346 1.41 -2.35 13.01
N ALA A 347 0.34 -3.10 12.77
CA ALA A 347 -0.04 -4.20 13.65
C ALA A 347 0.99 -5.35 13.64
N LEU A 348 1.60 -5.66 12.49
CA LEU A 348 2.69 -6.63 12.37
C LEU A 348 3.89 -6.23 13.25
N ALA A 349 4.28 -4.95 13.23
CA ALA A 349 5.35 -4.46 14.11
C ALA A 349 5.03 -4.64 15.60
N ILE A 350 3.79 -4.34 16.00
CA ILE A 350 3.35 -4.41 17.40
C ILE A 350 3.13 -5.84 17.88
N THR A 351 2.52 -6.69 17.06
CA THR A 351 2.10 -8.04 17.46
C THR A 351 3.14 -9.11 17.16
N GLY A 352 3.94 -8.95 16.12
CA GLY A 352 4.83 -9.98 15.57
C GLY A 352 4.11 -11.10 14.82
N ASP A 353 2.84 -10.94 14.50
CA ASP A 353 2.02 -11.96 13.84
C ASP A 353 2.37 -12.11 12.36
N ALA A 354 3.06 -13.20 12.01
CA ALA A 354 3.50 -13.48 10.64
C ALA A 354 2.34 -13.54 9.61
N ALA A 355 1.12 -13.91 10.03
CA ALA A 355 -0.05 -13.99 9.16
C ALA A 355 -0.44 -12.61 8.59
N LEU A 356 -0.13 -11.53 9.32
CA LEU A 356 -0.34 -10.16 8.81
C LEU A 356 0.56 -9.87 7.61
N GLY A 357 1.78 -10.44 7.58
CA GLY A 357 2.66 -10.37 6.41
C GLY A 357 2.06 -11.04 5.17
N ASP A 358 1.39 -12.18 5.34
CA ASP A 358 0.69 -12.86 4.24
C ASP A 358 -0.44 -11.98 3.68
N ARG A 359 -1.18 -11.32 4.58
CA ARG A 359 -2.26 -10.42 4.18
C ARG A 359 -1.75 -9.17 3.47
N ILE A 360 -0.67 -8.56 3.97
CA ILE A 360 0.00 -7.41 3.34
C ILE A 360 0.40 -7.78 1.91
N GLU A 361 1.09 -8.91 1.72
CA GLU A 361 1.52 -9.36 0.39
C GLU A 361 0.34 -9.66 -0.54
N ARG A 362 -0.73 -10.28 -0.02
CA ARG A 362 -1.94 -10.56 -0.81
C ARG A 362 -2.58 -9.26 -1.33
N ILE A 363 -2.68 -8.22 -0.51
CA ILE A 363 -3.22 -6.92 -0.92
C ILE A 363 -2.25 -6.20 -1.86
N ALA A 364 -0.98 -6.11 -1.48
CA ALA A 364 0.04 -5.34 -2.19
C ALA A 364 0.31 -5.84 -3.60
N TYR A 365 0.23 -7.16 -3.84
CA TYR A 365 0.54 -7.75 -5.14
C TYR A 365 -0.68 -8.00 -6.03
N ASN A 366 -1.89 -7.68 -5.53
CA ASN A 366 -3.13 -7.84 -6.27
C ASN A 366 -3.95 -6.54 -6.29
N ALA A 367 -4.58 -6.17 -5.18
CA ALA A 367 -5.50 -5.03 -5.13
C ALA A 367 -4.82 -3.69 -5.41
N LEU A 368 -3.63 -3.44 -4.84
CA LEU A 368 -2.95 -2.16 -4.99
C LEU A 368 -2.62 -1.84 -6.46
N PRO A 369 -1.85 -2.65 -7.21
CA PRO A 369 -1.50 -2.33 -8.59
C PRO A 369 -2.67 -2.40 -9.57
N ALA A 370 -3.74 -3.12 -9.25
CA ALA A 370 -4.91 -3.24 -10.12
C ALA A 370 -5.73 -1.96 -10.24
N ALA A 371 -5.65 -1.08 -9.25
CA ALA A 371 -6.39 0.19 -9.21
C ALA A 371 -5.86 1.25 -10.20
N PHE A 372 -4.75 0.98 -10.88
CA PHE A 372 -4.06 1.97 -11.73
C PHE A 372 -3.96 1.52 -13.18
N THR A 373 -3.80 2.49 -14.09
CA THR A 373 -3.17 2.22 -15.41
C THR A 373 -1.73 1.75 -15.19
N ASP A 374 -1.19 0.99 -16.16
CA ASP A 374 0.16 0.39 -16.02
C ASP A 374 1.29 1.43 -15.87
N ASP A 375 1.03 2.68 -16.21
CA ASP A 375 1.93 3.83 -16.09
C ASP A 375 1.60 4.74 -14.90
N MET A 376 0.58 4.39 -14.11
CA MET A 376 0.07 5.14 -12.96
C MET A 376 -0.30 6.61 -13.26
N TRP A 377 -0.69 6.94 -14.49
CA TRP A 377 -1.23 8.25 -14.84
C TRP A 377 -2.74 8.38 -14.63
N ALA A 378 -3.42 7.28 -14.29
CA ALA A 378 -4.81 7.28 -13.89
C ALA A 378 -5.07 6.17 -12.86
N HIS A 379 -6.03 6.38 -11.99
CA HIS A 379 -6.47 5.42 -10.99
C HIS A 379 -7.99 5.30 -10.95
N GLN A 380 -8.50 4.22 -10.36
CA GLN A 380 -9.91 4.07 -10.00
C GLN A 380 -10.15 4.58 -8.58
N TYR A 381 -11.35 5.04 -8.28
CA TYR A 381 -11.85 5.17 -6.91
C TYR A 381 -12.22 3.78 -6.42
N ASP A 382 -13.14 3.11 -7.14
CA ASP A 382 -13.58 1.74 -6.85
C ASP A 382 -13.11 0.76 -7.92
N GLN A 383 -12.54 -0.37 -7.52
CA GLN A 383 -12.27 -1.53 -8.35
C GLN A 383 -13.07 -2.74 -7.88
N GLN A 384 -13.25 -3.75 -8.74
CA GLN A 384 -13.95 -4.99 -8.43
C GLN A 384 -13.09 -6.22 -8.77
N PRO A 385 -13.18 -7.34 -8.01
CA PRO A 385 -12.59 -8.62 -8.44
C PRO A 385 -13.18 -9.15 -9.74
N ASN A 386 -14.50 -9.03 -9.94
CA ASN A 386 -15.18 -9.33 -11.18
C ASN A 386 -15.61 -8.01 -11.85
N GLN A 387 -14.68 -7.40 -12.57
CA GLN A 387 -14.80 -6.09 -13.21
C GLN A 387 -14.90 -6.27 -14.71
N VAL A 388 -16.10 -6.19 -15.28
CA VAL A 388 -16.33 -6.46 -16.71
C VAL A 388 -16.34 -5.21 -17.56
N GLU A 389 -16.56 -4.04 -16.96
CA GLU A 389 -16.59 -2.75 -17.65
C GLU A 389 -16.28 -1.61 -16.67
N CYS A 390 -15.57 -0.58 -17.14
CA CYS A 390 -15.30 0.66 -16.40
C CYS A 390 -15.80 1.83 -17.23
N SER A 391 -17.06 2.23 -17.06
CA SER A 391 -17.69 3.28 -17.86
C SER A 391 -18.61 4.15 -17.01
N LEU A 392 -19.10 5.23 -17.59
CA LEU A 392 -20.05 6.15 -16.94
C LEU A 392 -21.43 5.50 -16.83
N HIS A 393 -21.65 4.82 -15.70
CA HIS A 393 -22.95 4.28 -15.36
C HIS A 393 -23.25 4.46 -13.88
N ARG A 394 -24.53 4.62 -13.54
CA ARG A 394 -24.99 4.44 -12.17
C ARG A 394 -25.00 2.93 -11.89
N ARG A 395 -24.04 2.47 -11.13
CA ARG A 395 -23.82 1.05 -10.88
C ARG A 395 -24.73 0.51 -9.79
N PRO A 396 -25.33 -0.69 -9.94
CA PRO A 396 -26.18 -1.28 -8.92
C PRO A 396 -25.40 -1.78 -7.69
N TRP A 397 -24.09 -1.93 -7.80
CA TRP A 397 -23.24 -2.46 -6.74
C TRP A 397 -22.68 -1.38 -5.79
N THR A 398 -22.75 -0.09 -6.16
CA THR A 398 -22.18 1.01 -5.36
C THR A 398 -23.19 2.14 -5.13
N THR A 399 -22.99 2.87 -4.03
CA THR A 399 -23.67 4.13 -3.74
C THR A 399 -22.94 5.35 -4.29
N ASN A 400 -21.71 5.16 -4.81
CA ASN A 400 -20.87 6.21 -5.36
C ASN A 400 -21.41 6.75 -6.69
N GLY A 401 -20.89 7.90 -7.12
CA GLY A 401 -21.25 8.52 -8.39
C GLY A 401 -20.83 7.69 -9.60
N PRO A 402 -21.36 7.99 -10.80
CA PRO A 402 -21.14 7.21 -12.02
C PRO A 402 -19.67 7.19 -12.49
N GLU A 403 -18.81 8.06 -11.96
CA GLU A 403 -17.40 8.14 -12.29
C GLU A 403 -16.50 7.21 -11.44
N ALA A 404 -17.00 6.65 -10.34
CA ALA A 404 -16.17 5.97 -9.34
C ALA A 404 -15.34 4.78 -9.88
N ASN A 405 -15.83 4.13 -10.91
CA ASN A 405 -15.17 2.98 -11.54
C ASN A 405 -14.27 3.35 -12.74
N LEU A 406 -14.21 4.63 -13.15
CA LEU A 406 -13.34 5.08 -14.24
C LEU A 406 -11.86 5.02 -13.85
N PHE A 407 -10.99 4.89 -14.84
CA PHE A 407 -9.58 5.25 -14.69
C PHE A 407 -9.39 6.73 -14.98
N GLY A 408 -9.07 7.53 -13.96
CA GLY A 408 -8.99 8.99 -14.11
C GLY A 408 -8.03 9.66 -13.13
N LEU A 409 -8.04 11.00 -13.16
CA LEU A 409 -7.28 11.83 -12.24
C LEU A 409 -7.90 11.80 -10.82
N ASP A 410 -9.20 12.05 -10.73
CA ASP A 410 -9.96 12.09 -9.49
C ASP A 410 -11.39 11.54 -9.71
N PRO A 411 -11.51 10.25 -10.09
CA PRO A 411 -12.82 9.64 -10.30
C PRO A 411 -13.61 9.66 -8.99
N HIS A 412 -14.83 10.20 -9.03
CA HIS A 412 -15.75 10.39 -7.93
C HIS A 412 -15.28 11.42 -6.88
N PHE A 413 -14.29 11.12 -6.02
CA PHE A 413 -13.81 11.99 -4.95
C PHE A 413 -12.29 11.98 -4.83
N GLY A 414 -11.70 13.12 -4.45
CA GLY A 414 -10.26 13.34 -4.49
C GLY A 414 -9.45 12.75 -3.35
N CYS A 415 -10.06 12.08 -2.34
CA CYS A 415 -9.29 11.45 -1.26
C CYS A 415 -8.33 10.40 -1.80
N CYS A 416 -8.78 9.53 -2.72
CA CYS A 416 -7.95 8.49 -3.31
C CYS A 416 -6.80 9.07 -4.14
N THR A 417 -7.04 10.16 -4.87
CA THR A 417 -6.01 10.88 -5.64
C THR A 417 -4.88 11.37 -4.75
N ALA A 418 -5.19 11.81 -3.53
CA ALA A 418 -4.19 12.26 -2.56
C ALA A 418 -3.56 11.10 -1.78
N ASN A 419 -4.32 10.05 -1.41
CA ASN A 419 -3.91 9.04 -0.44
C ASN A 419 -3.17 7.84 -1.04
N PHE A 420 -3.38 7.48 -2.30
CA PHE A 420 -2.79 6.28 -2.89
C PHE A 420 -1.26 6.25 -2.84
N HIS A 421 -0.65 7.42 -2.76
CA HIS A 421 0.81 7.59 -2.82
C HIS A 421 1.55 6.80 -1.76
N GLN A 422 0.93 6.50 -0.62
CA GLN A 422 1.56 5.80 0.49
C GLN A 422 1.75 4.29 0.26
N GLY A 423 0.97 3.65 -0.63
CA GLY A 423 0.92 2.20 -0.76
C GLY A 423 2.29 1.53 -0.97
N TRP A 424 2.93 1.79 -2.10
CA TRP A 424 4.24 1.20 -2.43
C TRP A 424 5.38 1.68 -1.53
N PRO A 425 5.50 2.99 -1.18
CA PRO A 425 6.59 3.45 -0.33
C PRO A 425 6.53 2.90 1.10
N LYS A 426 5.33 2.77 1.71
CA LYS A 426 5.20 2.19 3.05
C LYS A 426 5.40 0.68 3.05
N LEU A 427 4.93 -0.03 2.02
CA LEU A 427 5.29 -1.43 1.81
C LEU A 427 6.82 -1.60 1.78
N THR A 428 7.52 -0.75 1.04
CA THR A 428 8.99 -0.78 0.99
C THR A 428 9.61 -0.58 2.38
N ALA A 429 9.07 0.32 3.19
CA ALA A 429 9.54 0.58 4.56
C ALA A 429 9.26 -0.59 5.53
N SER A 430 8.32 -1.47 5.20
CA SER A 430 7.94 -2.63 6.04
C SER A 430 8.56 -3.96 5.61
N LEU A 431 9.43 -3.99 4.59
CA LEU A 431 10.08 -5.23 4.14
C LEU A 431 10.97 -5.85 5.22
N TRP A 432 11.63 -5.02 5.99
CA TRP A 432 12.53 -5.40 7.09
C TRP A 432 12.23 -4.60 8.34
N MET A 433 12.30 -5.27 9.49
CA MET A 433 12.10 -4.65 10.80
C MET A 433 13.23 -5.00 11.76
N ALA A 434 13.52 -4.10 12.69
CA ALA A 434 14.37 -4.40 13.82
C ALA A 434 13.62 -5.25 14.84
N CYS A 435 14.32 -6.17 15.51
CA CYS A 435 13.76 -6.99 16.58
C CYS A 435 14.17 -6.47 17.96
N ALA A 436 13.29 -6.62 18.96
CA ALA A 436 13.53 -6.16 20.34
C ALA A 436 14.76 -6.80 20.99
N ASP A 437 15.16 -7.99 20.57
CA ASP A 437 16.37 -8.69 21.03
C ASP A 437 17.65 -8.25 20.31
N GLY A 438 17.59 -7.20 19.51
CA GLY A 438 18.70 -6.67 18.74
C GLY A 438 19.00 -7.45 17.46
N GLY A 439 18.03 -8.20 16.94
CA GLY A 439 18.07 -8.87 15.65
C GLY A 439 17.40 -8.08 14.54
N LEU A 440 17.23 -8.74 13.38
CA LEU A 440 16.50 -8.23 12.21
C LEU A 440 15.50 -9.29 11.73
N ALA A 441 14.37 -8.82 11.18
CA ALA A 441 13.35 -9.67 10.58
C ALA A 441 13.04 -9.23 9.15
N ALA A 442 13.10 -10.15 8.19
CA ALA A 442 12.49 -10.00 6.87
C ALA A 442 11.00 -10.38 7.01
N THR A 443 10.12 -9.39 6.97
CA THR A 443 8.70 -9.52 7.29
C THR A 443 7.81 -9.61 6.06
N VAL A 444 8.21 -8.96 4.97
CA VAL A 444 7.56 -8.97 3.64
C VAL A 444 8.65 -9.07 2.58
N TYR A 445 8.42 -9.76 1.49
CA TYR A 445 9.48 -10.02 0.52
C TYR A 445 9.29 -9.24 -0.79
N ALA A 446 10.30 -8.42 -1.11
CA ALA A 446 10.49 -7.78 -2.40
C ALA A 446 11.98 -7.40 -2.54
N PRO A 447 12.51 -7.20 -3.75
CA PRO A 447 13.92 -6.88 -3.92
C PRO A 447 14.27 -5.51 -3.32
N CYS A 448 15.28 -5.48 -2.42
CA CYS A 448 15.70 -4.25 -1.74
C CYS A 448 17.15 -4.30 -1.25
N HIS A 449 17.66 -3.13 -0.88
CA HIS A 449 18.86 -2.93 -0.09
C HIS A 449 18.49 -2.33 1.27
N VAL A 450 19.11 -2.83 2.33
CA VAL A 450 18.90 -2.35 3.71
C VAL A 450 20.22 -1.85 4.27
N SER A 451 20.24 -0.61 4.74
CA SER A 451 21.36 -0.02 5.47
C SER A 451 20.92 0.28 6.89
N THR A 452 21.51 -0.37 7.88
CA THR A 452 21.12 -0.19 9.29
C THR A 452 22.29 -0.46 10.24
N THR A 453 22.04 -0.34 11.53
CA THR A 453 22.99 -0.67 12.58
C THR A 453 22.41 -1.76 13.50
N VAL A 454 23.13 -2.84 13.69
CA VAL A 454 22.77 -3.95 14.57
C VAL A 454 23.79 -4.09 15.68
N ARG A 455 23.36 -4.00 16.94
CA ARG A 455 24.25 -4.07 18.11
C ARG A 455 25.49 -3.14 17.99
N GLY A 456 25.28 -1.93 17.46
CA GLY A 456 26.33 -0.93 17.24
C GLY A 456 27.20 -1.14 15.99
N THR A 457 27.00 -2.22 15.23
CA THR A 457 27.73 -2.50 14.00
C THR A 457 26.89 -2.12 12.77
N PRO A 458 27.38 -1.22 11.90
CA PRO A 458 26.74 -0.94 10.62
C PRO A 458 26.69 -2.19 9.75
N ILE A 459 25.55 -2.41 9.10
CA ILE A 459 25.33 -3.55 8.21
C ILE A 459 24.59 -3.11 6.95
N GLU A 460 25.05 -3.63 5.81
CA GLU A 460 24.36 -3.58 4.52
C GLU A 460 23.80 -4.98 4.22
N ILE A 461 22.54 -5.02 3.78
CA ILE A 461 21.87 -6.25 3.36
C ILE A 461 21.32 -6.03 1.95
N GLU A 462 21.60 -6.98 1.07
CA GLU A 462 21.01 -7.06 -0.25
C GLU A 462 20.03 -8.24 -0.28
N GLN A 463 18.76 -7.95 -0.54
CA GLN A 463 17.72 -8.96 -0.80
C GLN A 463 17.42 -8.99 -2.30
N ALA A 464 17.97 -9.99 -2.97
CA ALA A 464 17.80 -10.20 -4.40
C ALA A 464 16.72 -11.27 -4.61
N THR A 465 15.63 -10.92 -5.28
CA THR A 465 14.52 -11.83 -5.54
C THR A 465 13.63 -11.31 -6.65
N ASP A 466 12.97 -12.25 -7.34
CA ASP A 466 11.83 -11.98 -8.22
C ASP A 466 10.49 -12.37 -7.56
N TYR A 467 10.46 -12.57 -6.24
CA TYR A 467 9.23 -12.75 -5.48
C TYR A 467 8.31 -11.52 -5.68
N PRO A 468 6.99 -11.68 -5.86
CA PRO A 468 6.18 -12.90 -5.71
C PRO A 468 6.09 -13.79 -6.96
N PHE A 469 6.72 -13.45 -8.06
CA PHE A 469 6.64 -14.20 -9.33
C PHE A 469 7.53 -15.45 -9.34
N ARG A 470 8.51 -15.53 -8.44
CA ARG A 470 9.45 -16.67 -8.23
C ARG A 470 9.50 -17.02 -6.75
N ASP A 471 10.03 -18.19 -6.46
CA ASP A 471 9.99 -18.77 -5.12
C ASP A 471 11.27 -18.52 -4.30
N ASP A 472 12.36 -18.08 -4.95
CA ASP A 472 13.68 -17.99 -4.35
C ASP A 472 14.01 -16.56 -3.90
N ILE A 473 14.60 -16.46 -2.70
CA ILE A 473 15.03 -15.22 -2.07
C ILE A 473 16.48 -15.38 -1.65
N ALA A 474 17.37 -14.57 -2.20
CA ALA A 474 18.78 -14.54 -1.85
C ALA A 474 19.09 -13.29 -1.03
N ILE A 475 19.67 -13.49 0.16
CA ILE A 475 20.02 -12.41 1.09
C ILE A 475 21.54 -12.45 1.29
N THR A 476 22.22 -11.35 1.02
CA THR A 476 23.65 -11.17 1.28
C THR A 476 23.84 -10.16 2.39
N LEU A 477 24.55 -10.57 3.46
CA LEU A 477 24.83 -9.70 4.61
C LEU A 477 26.26 -9.18 4.54
N ARG A 478 26.45 -7.89 4.75
CA ARG A 478 27.74 -7.21 4.75
C ARG A 478 27.90 -6.34 6.00
N PRO A 479 28.01 -6.93 7.21
CA PRO A 479 28.36 -6.16 8.41
C PRO A 479 29.78 -5.59 8.25
N ARG A 480 30.01 -4.38 8.79
CA ARG A 480 31.33 -3.73 8.74
C ARG A 480 32.40 -4.53 9.50
N SER A 481 32.00 -5.26 10.54
CA SER A 481 32.79 -6.24 11.31
C SER A 481 31.90 -7.42 11.71
N PRO A 482 32.46 -8.61 12.02
CA PRO A 482 31.66 -9.72 12.49
C PRO A 482 30.76 -9.33 13.67
N VAL A 483 29.49 -9.72 13.61
CA VAL A 483 28.48 -9.37 14.63
C VAL A 483 27.49 -10.53 14.80
N THR A 484 27.20 -10.89 16.05
CA THR A 484 26.24 -11.95 16.38
C THR A 484 24.87 -11.34 16.62
N PHE A 485 23.86 -11.82 15.86
CA PHE A 485 22.45 -11.45 16.07
C PHE A 485 21.51 -12.49 15.46
N PRO A 486 20.25 -12.59 15.95
CA PRO A 486 19.21 -13.40 15.34
C PRO A 486 18.67 -12.72 14.09
N LEU A 487 18.72 -13.46 12.96
CA LEU A 487 18.06 -13.12 11.71
C LEU A 487 16.78 -13.94 11.57
N ARG A 488 15.63 -13.27 11.47
CA ARG A 488 14.33 -13.90 11.29
C ARG A 488 13.85 -13.75 9.86
N LEU A 489 13.37 -14.87 9.30
CA LEU A 489 12.83 -14.94 7.94
C LEU A 489 11.40 -15.44 8.02
N ARG A 490 10.42 -14.64 7.58
CA ARG A 490 9.03 -15.07 7.60
C ARG A 490 8.80 -16.23 6.64
N VAL A 491 8.06 -17.22 7.09
CA VAL A 491 7.53 -18.30 6.26
C VAL A 491 6.03 -18.08 6.10
N PRO A 492 5.55 -17.75 4.89
CA PRO A 492 4.13 -17.59 4.65
C PRO A 492 3.35 -18.89 4.93
N ALA A 493 2.12 -18.78 5.43
CA ALA A 493 1.30 -19.94 5.80
C ALA A 493 1.00 -20.88 4.61
N TRP A 494 0.99 -20.37 3.38
CA TRP A 494 0.80 -21.16 2.17
C TRP A 494 2.03 -22.01 1.79
N CYS A 495 3.22 -21.73 2.36
CA CYS A 495 4.44 -22.48 2.08
C CYS A 495 4.63 -23.61 3.10
N THR A 496 4.34 -24.84 2.70
CA THR A 496 4.43 -26.01 3.57
C THR A 496 5.81 -26.67 3.63
N THR A 497 6.67 -26.38 2.66
CA THR A 497 8.01 -27.02 2.50
C THR A 497 9.10 -25.96 2.24
N PRO A 498 9.31 -25.01 3.16
CA PRO A 498 10.38 -24.03 3.00
C PRO A 498 11.74 -24.72 3.04
N SER A 499 12.71 -24.19 2.28
CA SER A 499 14.09 -24.66 2.39
C SER A 499 15.06 -23.50 2.61
N LEU A 500 16.08 -23.73 3.44
CA LEU A 500 17.01 -22.72 3.90
C LEU A 500 18.46 -23.20 3.70
N ARG A 501 19.31 -22.33 3.15
CA ARG A 501 20.74 -22.55 3.06
C ARG A 501 21.51 -21.34 3.55
N VAL A 502 22.63 -21.58 4.23
CA VAL A 502 23.57 -20.53 4.62
C VAL A 502 24.94 -20.89 4.03
N ASN A 503 25.49 -19.99 3.22
CA ASN A 503 26.75 -20.20 2.49
C ASN A 503 26.76 -21.52 1.71
N GLY A 504 25.63 -21.83 1.05
CA GLY A 504 25.42 -23.03 0.26
C GLY A 504 25.15 -24.32 1.04
N LYS A 505 25.28 -24.30 2.38
CA LYS A 505 24.99 -25.46 3.23
C LYS A 505 23.53 -25.44 3.68
N PRO A 506 22.81 -26.57 3.57
CA PRO A 506 21.44 -26.64 4.10
C PRO A 506 21.44 -26.42 5.61
N VAL A 507 20.39 -25.74 6.07
CA VAL A 507 20.12 -25.51 7.50
C VAL A 507 18.78 -26.14 7.82
N ASP A 508 18.76 -27.07 8.74
CA ASP A 508 17.55 -27.65 9.26
C ASP A 508 16.99 -26.70 10.34
N SER A 509 15.87 -26.08 10.03
CA SER A 509 15.20 -25.13 10.93
C SER A 509 13.70 -25.22 10.72
N THR A 510 12.95 -25.31 11.80
CA THR A 510 11.49 -25.32 11.79
C THR A 510 10.96 -23.92 12.10
N PRO A 511 9.96 -23.41 11.37
CA PRO A 511 9.36 -22.13 11.68
C PRO A 511 8.75 -22.14 13.10
N ASP A 512 9.08 -21.11 13.88
CA ASP A 512 8.42 -20.80 15.15
C ASP A 512 7.63 -19.49 14.98
N GLN A 513 6.33 -19.51 15.30
CA GLN A 513 5.42 -18.39 15.10
C GLN A 513 5.48 -17.77 13.69
N GLY A 514 5.72 -18.62 12.67
CA GLY A 514 5.83 -18.20 11.27
C GLY A 514 7.18 -17.62 10.84
N PHE A 515 8.24 -17.76 11.69
CA PHE A 515 9.59 -17.31 11.34
C PHE A 515 10.63 -18.42 11.49
N LEU A 516 11.53 -18.53 10.52
CA LEU A 516 12.80 -19.25 10.68
C LEU A 516 13.79 -18.30 11.34
N THR A 517 14.44 -18.73 12.43
CA THR A 517 15.41 -17.90 13.16
C THR A 517 16.83 -18.50 13.04
N LEU A 518 17.77 -17.66 12.60
CA LEU A 518 19.18 -17.98 12.48
C LEU A 518 19.98 -17.13 13.47
N GLU A 519 20.36 -17.69 14.61
CA GLU A 519 21.24 -17.00 15.57
C GLU A 519 22.68 -17.45 15.39
N ARG A 520 23.52 -16.54 14.92
CA ARG A 520 24.94 -16.81 14.66
C ARG A 520 25.76 -15.54 14.51
N GLU A 521 27.10 -15.68 14.51
CA GLU A 521 27.98 -14.63 14.05
C GLU A 521 27.89 -14.49 12.54
N TRP A 522 27.54 -13.28 12.08
CA TRP A 522 27.49 -12.90 10.66
C TRP A 522 28.77 -12.19 10.25
N LYS A 523 29.31 -12.56 9.09
CA LYS A 523 30.54 -12.01 8.49
C LYS A 523 30.25 -11.34 7.17
N PRO A 524 31.10 -10.38 6.74
CA PRO A 524 30.94 -9.75 5.42
C PRO A 524 30.89 -10.78 4.30
N GLY A 525 29.83 -10.77 3.50
CA GLY A 525 29.62 -11.67 2.37
C GLY A 525 28.88 -12.97 2.72
N ASP A 526 28.42 -13.18 3.96
CA ASP A 526 27.55 -14.31 4.28
C ASP A 526 26.26 -14.26 3.44
N ARG A 527 25.84 -15.42 2.95
CA ARG A 527 24.69 -15.57 2.07
C ARG A 527 23.66 -16.51 2.68
N VAL A 528 22.40 -16.06 2.67
CA VAL A 528 21.24 -16.84 3.04
C VAL A 528 20.39 -17.04 1.79
N GLN A 529 19.97 -18.27 1.51
CA GLN A 529 19.07 -18.63 0.42
C GLN A 529 17.84 -19.27 1.03
N LEU A 530 16.70 -18.60 0.88
CA LEU A 530 15.40 -19.09 1.29
C LEU A 530 14.59 -19.43 0.03
N SER A 531 14.05 -20.64 -0.04
CA SER A 531 13.11 -21.03 -1.09
C SER A 531 11.73 -21.29 -0.48
N LEU A 532 10.72 -20.68 -1.06
CA LEU A 532 9.32 -20.74 -0.64
C LEU A 532 8.46 -21.33 -1.78
N PRO A 533 8.53 -22.65 -2.02
CA PRO A 533 7.81 -23.26 -3.13
C PRO A 533 6.30 -23.10 -2.94
N ALA A 534 5.65 -22.52 -3.96
CA ALA A 534 4.21 -22.30 -3.98
C ALA A 534 3.54 -23.22 -5.01
N THR A 535 2.37 -23.77 -4.64
CA THR A 535 1.48 -24.51 -5.52
C THR A 535 0.25 -23.69 -5.86
N VAL A 536 -0.46 -24.07 -6.92
CA VAL A 536 -1.77 -23.50 -7.24
C VAL A 536 -2.80 -24.02 -6.23
N VAL A 537 -3.55 -23.09 -5.65
CA VAL A 537 -4.61 -23.38 -4.67
C VAL A 537 -5.93 -22.85 -5.19
N THR A 538 -6.99 -23.64 -5.00
CA THR A 538 -8.38 -23.24 -5.24
C THR A 538 -9.02 -22.83 -3.92
N GLU A 539 -9.53 -21.61 -3.85
CA GLU A 539 -10.21 -21.06 -2.68
C GLU A 539 -11.72 -20.92 -3.00
N LYS A 540 -12.57 -21.40 -2.10
CA LYS A 540 -14.03 -21.23 -2.23
C LYS A 540 -14.45 -19.84 -1.74
N GLY A 541 -15.34 -19.20 -2.52
CA GLY A 541 -15.85 -17.87 -2.26
C GLY A 541 -17.39 -17.79 -2.21
N PHE A 542 -17.87 -16.61 -2.58
CA PHE A 542 -19.31 -16.31 -2.65
C PHE A 542 -20.04 -17.24 -3.65
N ASN A 543 -21.21 -17.76 -3.28
CA ASN A 543 -22.02 -18.68 -4.09
C ASN A 543 -21.23 -19.90 -4.59
N ASP A 544 -20.39 -20.49 -3.74
CA ASP A 544 -19.51 -21.61 -4.08
C ASP A 544 -18.56 -21.33 -5.27
N SER A 545 -18.39 -20.07 -5.63
CA SER A 545 -17.39 -19.67 -6.62
C SER A 545 -15.98 -20.08 -6.20
N ILE A 546 -15.11 -20.23 -7.18
CA ILE A 546 -13.70 -20.52 -6.95
C ILE A 546 -12.82 -19.36 -7.41
N SER A 547 -11.80 -19.06 -6.65
CA SER A 547 -10.67 -18.22 -7.06
C SER A 547 -9.37 -19.03 -7.01
N LEU A 548 -8.39 -18.65 -7.82
CA LEU A 548 -7.15 -19.39 -7.98
C LEU A 548 -5.98 -18.51 -7.55
N SER A 549 -5.10 -19.08 -6.73
CA SER A 549 -3.91 -18.36 -6.27
C SER A 549 -2.67 -19.26 -6.28
N ARG A 550 -1.49 -18.63 -6.30
CA ARG A 550 -0.19 -19.27 -6.10
C ARG A 550 0.69 -18.36 -5.25
N GLY A 551 1.02 -18.81 -4.06
CA GLY A 551 1.62 -17.91 -3.08
C GLY A 551 0.70 -16.70 -2.83
N PRO A 552 1.21 -15.47 -2.82
CA PRO A 552 0.35 -14.28 -2.63
C PRO A 552 -0.38 -13.84 -3.91
N ILE A 553 -0.01 -14.36 -5.10
CA ILE A 553 -0.61 -13.96 -6.38
C ILE A 553 -1.97 -14.64 -6.58
N VAL A 554 -2.98 -13.84 -6.86
CA VAL A 554 -4.31 -14.25 -7.33
C VAL A 554 -4.35 -14.16 -8.85
N PHE A 555 -5.01 -15.12 -9.50
CA PHE A 555 -5.16 -15.14 -10.95
C PHE A 555 -6.55 -14.69 -11.39
N SER A 556 -6.58 -13.99 -12.52
CA SER A 556 -7.82 -13.52 -13.14
C SER A 556 -7.82 -13.81 -14.63
N LEU A 557 -8.99 -14.04 -15.19
CA LEU A 557 -9.20 -14.05 -16.63
C LEU A 557 -9.11 -12.61 -17.15
N PRO A 558 -8.15 -12.28 -18.01
CA PRO A 558 -8.13 -10.98 -18.66
C PRO A 558 -9.25 -10.93 -19.71
N ILE A 559 -10.06 -9.90 -19.64
CA ILE A 559 -11.07 -9.58 -20.66
C ILE A 559 -10.41 -8.63 -21.66
N GLY A 560 -10.68 -8.80 -22.96
CA GLY A 560 -10.21 -7.85 -23.96
C GLY A 560 -10.72 -6.44 -23.67
N GLU A 561 -9.86 -5.42 -23.87
CA GLU A 561 -10.12 -4.05 -23.42
C GLU A 561 -10.16 -3.07 -24.60
N ALA A 562 -11.21 -2.27 -24.71
CA ALA A 562 -11.28 -1.10 -25.56
C ALA A 562 -11.26 0.17 -24.70
N TRP A 563 -10.13 0.88 -24.73
CA TRP A 563 -9.92 2.12 -23.98
C TRP A 563 -10.45 3.32 -24.76
N VAL A 564 -11.44 4.01 -24.21
CA VAL A 564 -12.06 5.20 -24.80
C VAL A 564 -11.76 6.40 -23.91
N LYS A 565 -11.05 7.38 -24.46
CA LYS A 565 -10.83 8.65 -23.76
C LYS A 565 -12.15 9.38 -23.58
N TRP A 566 -12.50 9.67 -22.33
CA TRP A 566 -13.67 10.46 -22.01
C TRP A 566 -13.36 11.95 -21.95
N ARG A 567 -12.38 12.35 -21.13
CA ARG A 567 -11.96 13.76 -21.03
C ARG A 567 -10.47 13.89 -20.75
N LYS A 568 -9.89 15.03 -21.13
CA LYS A 568 -8.51 15.39 -20.77
C LYS A 568 -8.49 16.11 -19.42
N ARG A 569 -7.51 15.75 -18.58
CA ARG A 569 -7.31 16.30 -17.24
C ARG A 569 -5.84 16.74 -17.07
N GLY A 570 -5.49 17.96 -17.56
CA GLY A 570 -4.11 18.44 -17.48
C GLY A 570 -3.11 17.50 -18.18
N LEU A 571 -2.23 16.86 -17.40
CA LEU A 571 -1.23 15.91 -17.89
C LEU A 571 -1.77 14.51 -18.17
N THR A 572 -2.95 14.17 -17.65
CA THR A 572 -3.57 12.84 -17.79
C THR A 572 -4.90 12.91 -18.53
N ASN A 573 -5.61 11.77 -18.58
CA ASN A 573 -6.96 11.66 -19.13
C ASN A 573 -7.81 10.78 -18.21
N ASP A 574 -9.12 10.98 -18.27
CA ASP A 574 -10.09 10.04 -17.74
C ASP A 574 -10.53 9.10 -18.87
N TRP A 575 -10.63 7.81 -18.54
CA TRP A 575 -10.86 6.74 -19.48
C TRP A 575 -12.07 5.89 -19.10
N GLN A 576 -12.84 5.51 -20.12
CA GLN A 576 -13.80 4.42 -20.05
C GLN A 576 -13.18 3.18 -20.71
N VAL A 577 -13.44 1.99 -20.14
CA VAL A 577 -12.90 0.73 -20.65
C VAL A 577 -14.06 -0.24 -20.86
N TYR A 578 -14.18 -0.74 -22.10
CA TYR A 578 -15.26 -1.63 -22.51
C TYR A 578 -14.73 -3.01 -22.87
N PRO A 579 -15.50 -4.10 -22.57
CA PRO A 579 -15.09 -5.45 -22.91
C PRO A 579 -15.14 -5.71 -24.42
N THR A 580 -14.14 -6.44 -24.93
CA THR A 580 -14.08 -6.85 -26.36
C THR A 580 -14.02 -8.37 -26.54
N SER A 581 -14.10 -9.15 -25.46
CA SER A 581 -14.13 -10.62 -25.48
C SER A 581 -15.15 -11.16 -24.48
N SER A 582 -15.54 -12.42 -24.65
CA SER A 582 -16.36 -13.13 -23.67
C SER A 582 -15.63 -13.26 -22.34
N TRP A 583 -16.39 -13.25 -21.23
CA TRP A 583 -15.87 -13.30 -19.88
C TRP A 583 -16.63 -14.29 -18.98
N ASN A 584 -17.80 -14.73 -19.37
CA ASN A 584 -18.77 -15.53 -18.63
C ASN A 584 -18.43 -17.05 -18.68
N TYR A 585 -17.31 -17.42 -18.07
CA TYR A 585 -16.85 -18.82 -18.05
C TYR A 585 -16.96 -19.44 -16.67
N ALA A 586 -17.38 -20.71 -16.63
CA ALA A 586 -17.04 -21.64 -15.56
C ALA A 586 -15.66 -22.23 -15.84
N VAL A 587 -14.87 -22.52 -14.81
CA VAL A 587 -13.50 -22.99 -14.97
C VAL A 587 -13.19 -24.25 -14.19
N LYS A 588 -12.25 -25.07 -14.74
CA LYS A 588 -11.62 -26.19 -14.08
C LYS A 588 -10.10 -26.03 -14.14
N VAL A 589 -9.46 -26.22 -12.99
CA VAL A 589 -8.00 -26.07 -12.87
C VAL A 589 -7.31 -27.20 -13.62
N ARG A 590 -6.34 -26.86 -14.48
CA ARG A 590 -5.39 -27.79 -15.09
C ARG A 590 -4.05 -27.84 -14.33
N GLY A 591 -3.71 -26.74 -13.64
CA GLY A 591 -2.51 -26.63 -12.81
C GLY A 591 -1.24 -26.24 -13.54
N ASP A 592 -1.28 -25.94 -14.84
CA ASP A 592 -0.11 -25.61 -15.64
C ASP A 592 0.27 -24.13 -15.46
N ILE A 593 1.45 -23.90 -14.87
CA ILE A 593 2.03 -22.57 -14.68
C ILE A 593 3.12 -22.35 -15.70
N GLU A 594 3.02 -21.25 -16.47
CA GLU A 594 4.09 -20.78 -17.32
C GLU A 594 4.75 -19.55 -16.69
N ARG A 595 6.09 -19.53 -16.71
CA ARG A 595 6.91 -18.43 -16.15
C ARG A 595 7.56 -17.65 -17.28
N HIS A 596 7.41 -16.33 -17.24
CA HIS A 596 7.96 -15.39 -18.23
C HIS A 596 8.90 -14.40 -17.56
N PRO A 597 9.80 -13.73 -18.30
CA PRO A 597 10.61 -12.65 -17.75
C PRO A 597 9.75 -11.54 -17.14
N ILE A 598 10.21 -10.92 -16.06
CA ILE A 598 9.51 -9.76 -15.48
C ILE A 598 9.71 -8.55 -16.38
N ALA A 599 8.62 -8.03 -16.88
CA ALA A 599 8.61 -6.87 -17.78
C ALA A 599 9.03 -5.56 -17.08
N ALA A 600 9.22 -4.52 -17.87
CA ALA A 600 9.49 -3.16 -17.37
C ALA A 600 8.34 -2.64 -16.49
N ARG A 601 7.11 -3.07 -16.77
CA ARG A 601 5.92 -2.86 -15.94
C ARG A 601 5.57 -4.17 -15.22
N PRO A 602 6.00 -4.37 -13.96
CA PRO A 602 5.94 -5.68 -13.31
C PRO A 602 4.54 -6.26 -13.17
N PHE A 603 3.55 -5.38 -13.03
CA PHE A 603 2.13 -5.73 -12.89
C PHE A 603 1.30 -5.39 -14.13
N GLY A 604 1.93 -5.07 -15.26
CA GLY A 604 1.24 -4.77 -16.51
C GLY A 604 0.73 -6.03 -17.23
N GLY A 605 -0.45 -5.91 -17.87
CA GLY A 605 -1.10 -7.03 -18.54
C GLY A 605 -0.47 -7.47 -19.86
N ALA A 606 0.26 -6.59 -20.54
CA ALA A 606 0.84 -6.87 -21.86
C ALA A 606 1.91 -7.99 -21.85
N ALA A 607 2.60 -8.18 -20.73
CA ALA A 607 3.63 -9.22 -20.58
C ALA A 607 3.65 -9.71 -19.11
N PRO A 608 2.69 -10.53 -18.69
CA PRO A 608 2.61 -11.03 -17.34
C PRO A 608 3.80 -11.93 -17.01
N ALA A 609 4.37 -11.79 -15.81
CA ALA A 609 5.52 -12.57 -15.37
C ALA A 609 5.20 -14.06 -15.13
N VAL A 610 3.92 -14.39 -15.01
CA VAL A 610 3.41 -15.75 -14.81
C VAL A 610 2.00 -15.86 -15.39
N THR A 611 1.66 -17.02 -15.98
CA THR A 611 0.31 -17.34 -16.45
C THR A 611 -0.12 -18.72 -15.93
N LEU A 612 -1.44 -18.93 -15.82
CA LEU A 612 -2.04 -20.18 -15.39
C LEU A 612 -3.05 -20.65 -16.43
N ALA A 613 -2.85 -21.83 -16.99
CA ALA A 613 -3.80 -22.45 -17.91
C ALA A 613 -4.93 -23.15 -17.16
N VAL A 614 -6.18 -22.88 -17.57
CA VAL A 614 -7.38 -23.53 -17.04
C VAL A 614 -8.28 -23.98 -18.20
N GLU A 615 -9.12 -24.96 -17.95
CA GLU A 615 -10.22 -25.29 -18.85
C GLU A 615 -11.41 -24.38 -18.56
N GLY A 616 -11.97 -23.73 -19.58
CA GLY A 616 -13.14 -22.87 -19.48
C GLY A 616 -14.29 -23.33 -20.36
N ARG A 617 -15.52 -23.14 -19.88
CA ARG A 617 -16.73 -23.32 -20.66
C ARG A 617 -17.68 -22.16 -20.41
N LEU A 618 -18.26 -21.61 -21.47
CA LEU A 618 -19.25 -20.53 -21.39
C LEU A 618 -20.46 -20.96 -20.57
N VAL A 619 -20.99 -20.02 -19.79
CA VAL A 619 -22.17 -20.21 -18.96
C VAL A 619 -23.14 -19.03 -19.08
N ALA A 620 -24.39 -19.26 -18.76
CA ALA A 620 -25.42 -18.22 -18.69
C ALA A 620 -25.18 -17.31 -17.48
N TRP A 621 -24.27 -16.33 -17.65
CA TRP A 621 -23.93 -15.31 -16.68
C TRP A 621 -23.95 -13.96 -17.35
N LYS A 622 -24.75 -13.03 -16.84
CA LYS A 622 -25.03 -11.73 -17.47
C LYS A 622 -24.30 -10.58 -16.78
N ALA A 623 -24.27 -9.46 -17.46
CA ALA A 623 -23.94 -8.16 -16.87
C ALA A 623 -25.12 -7.20 -17.06
N GLU A 624 -25.38 -6.39 -16.06
CA GLU A 624 -26.38 -5.33 -16.08
C GLU A 624 -25.68 -3.99 -15.78
N GLU A 625 -25.97 -2.97 -16.60
CA GLU A 625 -25.37 -1.64 -16.49
C GLU A 625 -23.83 -1.68 -16.33
N GLY A 626 -23.16 -2.57 -17.09
CA GLY A 626 -21.70 -2.75 -17.07
C GLY A 626 -21.12 -3.41 -15.83
N ALA A 627 -21.96 -4.00 -14.96
CA ALA A 627 -21.52 -4.80 -13.80
C ALA A 627 -21.89 -6.26 -14.00
N ALA A 628 -20.99 -7.19 -13.69
CA ALA A 628 -21.32 -8.61 -13.68
C ALA A 628 -22.36 -8.88 -12.60
N ASP A 629 -23.40 -9.65 -12.94
CA ASP A 629 -24.31 -10.21 -11.94
C ASP A 629 -23.53 -11.01 -10.88
N PRO A 630 -24.11 -11.24 -9.70
CA PRO A 630 -23.51 -12.17 -8.74
C PRO A 630 -23.16 -13.50 -9.39
N VAL A 631 -22.02 -14.07 -9.01
CA VAL A 631 -21.58 -15.37 -9.56
C VAL A 631 -22.70 -16.41 -9.41
N PRO A 632 -23.13 -17.09 -10.49
CA PRO A 632 -24.21 -18.06 -10.40
C PRO A 632 -23.79 -19.30 -9.59
N ALA A 633 -24.60 -19.67 -8.59
CA ALA A 633 -24.33 -20.82 -7.72
C ALA A 633 -24.50 -22.18 -8.47
N SER A 634 -25.36 -22.21 -9.48
CA SER A 634 -25.62 -23.38 -10.33
C SER A 634 -25.68 -22.92 -11.79
N PRO A 635 -24.51 -22.75 -12.45
CA PRO A 635 -24.48 -22.20 -13.81
C PRO A 635 -25.02 -23.20 -14.83
N ALA A 636 -25.86 -22.72 -15.77
CA ALA A 636 -26.20 -23.47 -16.99
C ALA A 636 -25.04 -23.31 -17.98
N MET A 637 -24.57 -24.44 -18.53
CA MET A 637 -23.53 -24.47 -19.56
C MET A 637 -24.11 -24.04 -20.90
N GLU A 638 -23.35 -23.29 -21.66
CA GLU A 638 -23.61 -23.04 -23.07
C GLU A 638 -23.31 -24.32 -23.87
N ASP A 639 -24.01 -24.52 -24.99
CA ASP A 639 -23.82 -25.69 -25.86
C ASP A 639 -22.58 -25.48 -26.79
N GLU A 640 -21.45 -25.21 -26.17
CA GLU A 640 -20.16 -24.97 -26.81
C GLU A 640 -19.06 -25.86 -26.23
N PRO A 641 -18.05 -26.24 -27.03
CA PRO A 641 -16.92 -27.01 -26.54
C PRO A 641 -16.09 -26.21 -25.54
N GLY A 642 -15.47 -26.93 -24.57
CA GLY A 642 -14.52 -26.34 -23.64
C GLY A 642 -13.32 -25.74 -24.36
N THR A 643 -12.77 -24.66 -23.82
CA THR A 643 -11.59 -23.95 -24.34
C THR A 643 -10.52 -23.84 -23.26
N VAL A 644 -9.25 -23.65 -23.67
CA VAL A 644 -8.17 -23.32 -22.76
C VAL A 644 -8.11 -21.82 -22.56
N LEU A 645 -8.22 -21.38 -21.31
CA LEU A 645 -8.08 -19.99 -20.91
C LEU A 645 -6.72 -19.80 -20.22
N HIS A 646 -6.08 -18.65 -20.45
CA HIS A 646 -4.84 -18.27 -19.78
C HIS A 646 -5.13 -17.13 -18.79
N LEU A 647 -5.09 -17.47 -17.51
CA LEU A 647 -5.24 -16.50 -16.44
C LEU A 647 -3.91 -15.78 -16.21
N VAL A 648 -3.99 -14.52 -15.83
CA VAL A 648 -2.85 -13.65 -15.49
C VAL A 648 -2.92 -13.23 -14.03
N PRO A 649 -1.83 -12.71 -13.41
CA PRO A 649 -1.93 -12.06 -12.10
C PRO A 649 -3.03 -10.99 -12.10
N TYR A 650 -3.78 -10.92 -11.02
CA TYR A 650 -4.95 -10.05 -10.83
C TYR A 650 -4.76 -8.62 -11.37
N ALA A 651 -3.63 -8.01 -11.05
CA ALA A 651 -3.31 -6.64 -11.47
C ALA A 651 -3.02 -6.49 -12.98
N GLY A 652 -2.69 -7.58 -13.65
CA GLY A 652 -2.41 -7.61 -15.09
C GLY A 652 -3.65 -7.50 -15.98
N ALA A 653 -4.86 -7.47 -15.42
CA ALA A 653 -6.11 -7.32 -16.16
C ALA A 653 -6.90 -6.15 -15.57
N LYS A 654 -7.20 -5.12 -16.37
CA LYS A 654 -8.03 -4.00 -15.89
C LYS A 654 -9.51 -4.36 -15.99
N LEU A 655 -9.92 -5.07 -17.04
CA LEU A 655 -11.17 -5.82 -17.05
C LEU A 655 -10.87 -7.29 -16.78
N ARG A 656 -11.58 -7.90 -15.82
CA ARG A 656 -11.21 -9.22 -15.30
C ARG A 656 -12.37 -9.99 -14.67
N ILE A 657 -12.21 -11.30 -14.64
CA ILE A 657 -12.96 -12.19 -13.75
C ILE A 657 -11.95 -12.94 -12.86
N THR A 658 -12.16 -12.87 -11.56
CA THR A 658 -11.30 -13.48 -10.53
C THR A 658 -11.97 -14.61 -9.78
N SER A 659 -13.28 -14.51 -9.58
CA SER A 659 -14.11 -15.55 -8.96
C SER A 659 -15.02 -16.14 -10.00
N PHE A 660 -14.93 -17.45 -10.17
CA PHE A 660 -15.59 -18.20 -11.25
C PHE A 660 -16.59 -19.19 -10.68
N PRO A 661 -17.68 -19.50 -11.39
CA PRO A 661 -18.40 -20.75 -11.18
C PRO A 661 -17.45 -21.93 -11.43
N PRO A 662 -17.45 -22.99 -10.61
CA PRO A 662 -16.69 -24.21 -10.91
C PRO A 662 -17.29 -24.96 -12.10
N LEU A 663 -16.44 -25.57 -12.94
CA LEU A 663 -16.90 -26.37 -14.09
C LEU A 663 -17.44 -27.74 -13.64
N ASP A 664 -16.84 -28.31 -12.59
CA ASP A 664 -17.29 -29.52 -11.92
C ASP A 664 -17.70 -29.12 -10.48
N ALA A 665 -18.96 -29.21 -10.16
CA ALA A 665 -19.50 -29.02 -8.81
C ALA A 665 -19.67 -30.40 -8.12
#